data_4a60293c674ed95821593628b6e5b799
#
_entry.id   4a60293c674ed95821593628b6e5b799
#
_cell.length_a   1.000
_cell.length_b   1.000
_cell.length_c   1.000
_cell.angle_alpha   90.00
_cell.angle_beta   90.00
_cell.angle_gamma   90.00
#
_symmetry.space_group_name_H-M   'P 1'
#
loop_
_entity.id
_entity.type
_entity.pdbx_description
1 polymer ?
#
loop_
_entity_poly.entity_id
_entity_poly.type
_entity_poly.pdbx_seq_one_letter_code
_entity_poly.pdbx_strand_id
1 'polypeptide(L)'
;MKFYLGCVCLLVAASANLTAQGVPQTFAETWADYDPRAEPLEVEVIREVTDEKIVLRTVRYVVGTFEGRKTRVAAFYGFPENGKNLPAIVQVHGGGQFARKELVRFWASRGYAAIAVNWGEKVIDQADDPNTDWAGIPAGFLDPKHHNAVTPGEGTIHDVPHPWNSSWILYSAAARRAITFLEKQPEADDERVGLHGHSMGGRITMLTANDPRLKAVSPSVGGSGFLYTDIVGIPGSARRMTEDRNLYLATIDCAHAWPLTKCPVLFLGATNDFNSPMEFVTRGFSQLPDGTHAMSFTPHMNHRFTVDNYMARVRWFDAHLRGDFEFPKMPLGQLEIKTEDGIPRFHVRPDLSGPHKLKKVTVFYGYDRDPRARFWRSAEVTREGDIFRADCPVIEINEPLFVFANVTYDTGEPIPMPPGYSDSSLLTLTSNCRTVYPENLAAAGVKPVGERQRLIEDFENGWEDWSLVGTNHRAHWNYETHKVNDPAFVGPRGASLAFEIETEGPNETLAVVLDVDRWRGYTGRKPRQFVALVELEKAGSHAVELPIEKFKTAEGEVLENYDFVTSLILTPGQKLRPEAVKSEWQSAIPVFKNIRWVGGEFADRPRPYLKSGASVIDADVAFREAFDAAVVESVKREEQDRK
;
A
#
# COMPACT_ATOMS: atom_id res chain seq x y z
N MET A 1 67.15 45.15 16.52
CA MET A 1 66.94 43.89 15.77
C MET A 1 65.78 43.17 16.42
N LYS A 2 64.57 43.31 15.88
CA LYS A 2 63.34 42.61 16.34
C LYS A 2 62.97 41.59 15.29
N PHE A 3 63.00 40.32 15.63
CA PHE A 3 62.54 39.24 14.81
C PHE A 3 61.00 39.09 14.97
N TYR A 4 60.25 39.25 13.86
CA TYR A 4 58.85 38.85 13.79
C TYR A 4 58.79 37.39 13.33
N LEU A 5 58.23 36.51 14.18
CA LEU A 5 57.86 35.15 13.82
C LEU A 5 56.45 35.18 13.28
N GLY A 6 56.31 34.95 11.99
CA GLY A 6 55.00 34.81 11.33
C GLY A 6 54.49 33.36 11.51
N CYS A 7 53.38 33.20 12.21
CA CYS A 7 52.64 31.93 12.25
C CYS A 7 51.88 31.78 10.93
N VAL A 8 52.28 30.84 10.10
CA VAL A 8 51.51 30.37 8.95
C VAL A 8 50.56 29.29 9.42
N CYS A 9 49.27 29.63 9.57
CA CYS A 9 48.23 28.62 9.76
C CYS A 9 47.99 27.91 8.41
N LEU A 10 48.45 26.67 8.30
CA LEU A 10 48.04 25.77 7.24
C LEU A 10 46.58 25.30 7.54
N LEU A 11 45.62 25.84 6.82
CA LEU A 11 44.31 25.27 6.69
C LEU A 11 44.46 24.01 5.84
N VAL A 12 44.53 22.86 6.49
CA VAL A 12 44.34 21.56 5.83
C VAL A 12 42.84 21.42 5.58
N ALA A 13 42.42 21.74 4.35
CA ALA A 13 41.14 21.33 3.84
C ALA A 13 41.16 19.77 3.78
N ALA A 14 40.51 19.14 4.69
CA ALA A 14 40.20 17.71 4.59
C ALA A 14 39.20 17.54 3.45
N SER A 15 39.71 17.45 2.23
CA SER A 15 38.98 16.80 1.14
C SER A 15 38.85 15.34 1.57
N ALA A 16 37.64 14.93 1.92
CA ALA A 16 37.32 13.52 2.09
C ALA A 16 37.58 12.86 0.71
N ASN A 17 38.76 12.29 0.57
CA ASN A 17 39.06 11.36 -0.51
C ASN A 17 38.11 10.18 -0.32
N LEU A 18 37.07 10.10 -1.11
CA LEU A 18 36.39 8.85 -1.45
C LEU A 18 37.40 7.99 -2.21
N THR A 19 38.36 7.44 -1.45
CA THR A 19 39.25 6.41 -1.97
C THR A 19 38.42 5.20 -2.34
N ALA A 20 38.71 4.59 -3.47
CA ALA A 20 38.21 3.38 -4.08
C ALA A 20 37.72 2.31 -3.08
N GLN A 21 36.65 2.56 -2.36
CA GLN A 21 35.85 1.55 -1.70
C GLN A 21 35.05 0.85 -2.79
N GLY A 22 35.03 -0.49 -2.75
CA GLY A 22 34.28 -1.28 -3.70
C GLY A 22 32.80 -0.90 -3.66
N VAL A 23 32.09 -1.12 -4.75
CA VAL A 23 30.65 -0.90 -4.83
C VAL A 23 29.95 -1.67 -3.70
N PRO A 24 29.11 -1.02 -2.85
CA PRO A 24 28.35 -1.71 -1.81
C PRO A 24 27.53 -2.87 -2.38
N GLN A 25 27.64 -4.03 -1.77
CA GLN A 25 26.97 -5.26 -2.21
C GLN A 25 25.77 -5.64 -1.34
N THR A 26 25.58 -4.93 -0.22
CA THR A 26 24.47 -5.17 0.72
C THR A 26 23.81 -3.86 1.12
N PHE A 27 22.57 -3.96 1.63
CA PHE A 27 21.86 -2.80 2.19
C PHE A 27 22.63 -2.16 3.36
N ALA A 28 23.28 -2.96 4.22
CA ALA A 28 24.08 -2.45 5.31
C ALA A 28 25.30 -1.66 4.82
N GLU A 29 26.01 -2.17 3.83
CA GLU A 29 27.19 -1.50 3.23
C GLU A 29 26.78 -0.18 2.53
N THR A 30 25.58 -0.10 1.95
CA THR A 30 25.07 1.13 1.32
C THR A 30 25.05 2.32 2.28
N TRP A 31 24.86 2.07 3.58
CA TRP A 31 24.77 3.10 4.61
C TRP A 31 25.99 3.15 5.55
N ALA A 32 26.97 2.25 5.40
CA ALA A 32 28.08 2.10 6.36
C ALA A 32 28.91 3.40 6.54
N ASP A 33 29.16 4.11 5.45
CA ASP A 33 29.98 5.33 5.44
C ASP A 33 29.14 6.63 5.40
N TYR A 34 27.81 6.51 5.45
CA TYR A 34 26.93 7.68 5.41
C TYR A 34 26.65 8.20 6.83
N ASP A 35 27.25 9.33 7.16
CA ASP A 35 26.91 10.07 8.37
C ASP A 35 25.97 11.25 8.01
N PRO A 36 24.69 11.19 8.42
CA PRO A 36 23.74 12.27 8.16
C PRO A 36 24.05 13.57 8.92
N ARG A 37 25.03 13.59 9.80
CA ARG A 37 25.50 14.77 10.54
C ARG A 37 26.78 15.40 9.97
N ALA A 38 27.44 14.74 9.01
CA ALA A 38 28.75 15.15 8.51
C ALA A 38 28.75 16.56 7.89
N GLU A 39 27.71 16.93 7.15
CA GLU A 39 27.60 18.25 6.54
C GLU A 39 26.65 19.16 7.32
N PRO A 40 26.92 20.48 7.38
CA PRO A 40 25.97 21.45 7.92
C PRO A 40 24.62 21.41 7.19
N LEU A 41 23.54 21.61 7.93
CA LEU A 41 22.17 21.66 7.35
C LEU A 41 21.92 22.95 6.56
N GLU A 42 22.61 24.03 6.86
CA GLU A 42 22.41 25.36 6.27
C GLU A 42 20.90 25.69 6.15
N VAL A 43 20.20 25.61 7.28
CA VAL A 43 18.74 25.78 7.32
C VAL A 43 18.35 27.20 6.89
N GLU A 44 17.50 27.29 5.89
CA GLU A 44 16.82 28.51 5.46
C GLU A 44 15.38 28.48 5.99
N VAL A 45 14.99 29.42 6.84
CA VAL A 45 13.58 29.64 7.21
C VAL A 45 12.98 30.63 6.21
N ILE A 46 12.16 30.13 5.30
CA ILE A 46 11.56 30.91 4.21
C ILE A 46 10.36 31.71 4.73
N ARG A 47 9.57 31.08 5.59
CA ARG A 47 8.39 31.68 6.19
C ARG A 47 8.14 31.06 7.55
N GLU A 48 7.66 31.87 8.49
CA GLU A 48 7.13 31.44 9.78
C GLU A 48 5.76 32.08 10.00
N VAL A 49 4.80 31.28 10.43
CA VAL A 49 3.45 31.72 10.77
C VAL A 49 3.04 31.05 12.07
N THR A 50 2.46 31.82 12.99
CA THR A 50 1.80 31.27 14.17
C THR A 50 0.30 31.40 13.99
N ASP A 51 -0.41 30.30 14.08
CA ASP A 51 -1.85 30.22 13.95
C ASP A 51 -2.40 29.14 14.88
N GLU A 52 -3.49 29.43 15.58
CA GLU A 52 -4.09 28.53 16.58
C GLU A 52 -3.08 27.95 17.60
N LYS A 53 -2.11 28.75 18.06
CA LYS A 53 -1.02 28.36 18.97
C LYS A 53 -0.06 27.31 18.39
N ILE A 54 0.00 27.19 17.08
CA ILE A 54 0.96 26.33 16.38
C ILE A 54 1.88 27.22 15.56
N VAL A 55 3.18 27.08 15.78
CA VAL A 55 4.22 27.66 14.93
C VAL A 55 4.42 26.74 13.74
N LEU A 56 4.34 27.29 12.53
CA LEU A 56 4.56 26.58 11.29
C LEU A 56 5.63 27.29 10.47
N ARG A 57 6.70 26.59 10.15
CA ARG A 57 7.84 27.08 9.33
C ARG A 57 7.86 26.38 7.98
N THR A 58 8.01 27.15 6.91
CA THR A 58 8.46 26.64 5.62
C THR A 58 9.98 26.76 5.60
N VAL A 59 10.66 25.63 5.47
CA VAL A 59 12.13 25.56 5.56
C VAL A 59 12.73 24.86 4.36
N ARG A 60 14.01 25.14 4.12
CA ARG A 60 14.85 24.39 3.19
C ARG A 60 16.19 24.10 3.85
N TYR A 61 16.73 22.89 3.66
CA TYR A 61 18.00 22.48 4.25
C TYR A 61 18.80 21.55 3.32
N VAL A 62 20.11 21.49 3.55
CA VAL A 62 21.02 20.65 2.75
C VAL A 62 20.82 19.16 3.06
N VAL A 63 20.64 18.36 2.01
CA VAL A 63 20.65 16.90 2.07
C VAL A 63 22.07 16.36 2.03
N GLY A 64 22.88 16.88 1.13
CA GLY A 64 24.29 16.54 0.97
C GLY A 64 24.90 17.22 -0.25
N THR A 65 26.22 17.09 -0.38
CA THR A 65 26.97 17.52 -1.55
C THR A 65 27.48 16.29 -2.30
N PHE A 66 26.89 16.03 -3.45
CA PHE A 66 27.20 14.86 -4.29
C PHE A 66 27.87 15.33 -5.58
N GLU A 67 29.05 14.83 -5.89
CA GLU A 67 29.84 15.26 -7.06
C GLU A 67 30.01 16.80 -7.14
N GLY A 68 30.24 17.44 -6.01
CA GLY A 68 30.33 18.90 -5.90
C GLY A 68 29.00 19.65 -6.05
N ARG A 69 27.89 18.96 -6.24
CA ARG A 69 26.54 19.51 -6.38
C ARG A 69 25.82 19.46 -5.03
N LYS A 70 25.54 20.64 -4.48
CA LYS A 70 24.85 20.77 -3.19
C LYS A 70 23.34 20.66 -3.38
N THR A 71 22.73 19.65 -2.79
CA THR A 71 21.28 19.38 -2.85
C THR A 71 20.56 19.93 -1.63
N ARG A 72 19.34 20.44 -1.82
CA ARG A 72 18.50 21.00 -0.76
C ARG A 72 17.08 20.48 -0.87
N VAL A 73 16.50 20.10 0.26
CA VAL A 73 15.11 19.67 0.33
C VAL A 73 14.26 20.71 1.06
N ALA A 74 13.08 21.01 0.50
CA ALA A 74 12.08 21.83 1.16
C ALA A 74 11.23 20.98 2.13
N ALA A 75 10.72 21.61 3.20
CA ALA A 75 9.88 20.95 4.18
C ALA A 75 8.96 21.95 4.90
N PHE A 76 7.88 21.44 5.46
CA PHE A 76 7.14 22.11 6.53
C PHE A 76 7.60 21.58 7.88
N TYR A 77 7.87 22.47 8.82
CA TYR A 77 8.16 22.14 10.22
C TYR A 77 7.19 22.87 11.13
N GLY A 78 6.63 22.20 12.12
CA GLY A 78 5.69 22.83 13.04
C GLY A 78 5.65 22.17 14.42
N PHE A 79 5.26 22.98 15.41
CA PHE A 79 5.21 22.58 16.81
C PHE A 79 4.25 23.52 17.58
N PRO A 80 3.73 23.10 18.76
CA PRO A 80 2.92 23.97 19.60
C PRO A 80 3.74 25.15 20.11
N GLU A 81 3.15 26.36 20.08
CA GLU A 81 3.75 27.58 20.61
C GLU A 81 4.23 27.33 22.06
N ASN A 82 5.45 27.72 22.39
CA ASN A 82 6.10 27.47 23.67
C ASN A 82 6.38 25.98 24.00
N GLY A 83 6.22 25.08 23.04
CA GLY A 83 6.56 23.67 23.19
C GLY A 83 8.06 23.46 23.46
N LYS A 84 8.40 22.51 24.33
CA LYS A 84 9.78 22.13 24.67
C LYS A 84 9.84 20.64 24.90
N ASN A 85 10.96 20.03 24.53
CA ASN A 85 11.20 18.60 24.72
C ASN A 85 10.05 17.75 24.17
N LEU A 86 9.57 18.09 22.96
CA LEU A 86 8.45 17.43 22.32
C LEU A 86 8.91 16.17 21.60
N PRO A 87 8.17 15.06 21.70
CA PRO A 87 8.40 13.95 20.80
C PRO A 87 8.28 14.43 19.36
N ALA A 88 9.06 13.85 18.45
CA ALA A 88 9.15 14.38 17.09
C ALA A 88 8.70 13.36 16.04
N ILE A 89 8.14 13.86 14.95
CA ILE A 89 7.65 13.06 13.81
C ILE A 89 8.25 13.56 12.51
N VAL A 90 8.86 12.66 11.76
CA VAL A 90 9.19 12.86 10.35
C VAL A 90 8.10 12.23 9.50
N GLN A 91 7.56 13.00 8.56
CA GLN A 91 6.60 12.52 7.58
C GLN A 91 7.21 12.60 6.18
N VAL A 92 7.02 11.54 5.38
CA VAL A 92 7.40 11.49 3.98
C VAL A 92 6.18 11.17 3.10
N HIS A 93 5.96 11.98 2.06
CA HIS A 93 4.78 11.85 1.20
C HIS A 93 4.91 10.72 0.17
N GLY A 94 3.79 10.35 -0.47
CA GLY A 94 3.74 9.36 -1.56
C GLY A 94 4.16 9.92 -2.92
N GLY A 95 4.29 9.05 -3.90
CA GLY A 95 4.62 9.43 -5.27
C GLY A 95 3.57 10.36 -5.88
N GLY A 96 4.02 11.34 -6.66
CA GLY A 96 3.15 12.33 -7.28
C GLY A 96 2.49 13.32 -6.34
N GLN A 97 2.81 13.25 -5.05
CA GLN A 97 2.32 14.15 -3.99
C GLN A 97 3.37 15.18 -3.61
N PHE A 98 3.12 15.92 -2.54
CA PHE A 98 4.01 16.90 -1.94
C PHE A 98 3.80 16.94 -0.42
N ALA A 99 4.71 17.56 0.31
CA ALA A 99 4.57 17.78 1.75
C ALA A 99 3.33 18.65 2.04
N ARG A 100 2.59 18.30 3.10
CA ARG A 100 1.33 18.98 3.46
C ARG A 100 1.43 19.59 4.84
N LYS A 101 1.25 20.91 4.92
CA LYS A 101 1.25 21.66 6.18
C LYS A 101 0.13 21.24 7.13
N GLU A 102 -1.01 20.79 6.60
CA GLU A 102 -2.15 20.32 7.40
C GLU A 102 -1.80 19.08 8.24
N LEU A 103 -0.95 18.21 7.72
CA LEU A 103 -0.49 17.03 8.46
C LEU A 103 0.54 17.40 9.54
N VAL A 104 1.41 18.37 9.26
CA VAL A 104 2.31 18.93 10.29
C VAL A 104 1.50 19.59 11.40
N ARG A 105 0.48 20.38 11.04
CA ARG A 105 -0.44 21.03 11.98
C ARG A 105 -1.19 20.00 12.83
N PHE A 106 -1.66 18.91 12.22
CA PHE A 106 -2.30 17.81 12.94
C PHE A 106 -1.39 17.22 14.02
N TRP A 107 -0.14 16.89 13.70
CA TRP A 107 0.80 16.35 14.69
C TRP A 107 1.17 17.40 15.76
N ALA A 108 1.37 18.64 15.35
CA ALA A 108 1.68 19.74 16.28
C ALA A 108 0.53 19.98 17.28
N SER A 109 -0.74 19.95 16.83
CA SER A 109 -1.90 20.09 17.73
C SER A 109 -2.00 18.96 18.76
N ARG A 110 -1.35 17.83 18.51
CA ARG A 110 -1.24 16.70 19.43
C ARG A 110 0.00 16.73 20.33
N GLY A 111 0.78 17.82 20.29
CA GLY A 111 1.96 18.00 21.13
C GLY A 111 3.24 17.38 20.57
N TYR A 112 3.35 17.24 19.26
CA TYR A 112 4.57 16.80 18.59
C TYR A 112 5.30 17.97 17.91
N ALA A 113 6.63 17.87 17.80
CA ALA A 113 7.39 18.60 16.80
C ALA A 113 7.37 17.78 15.50
N ALA A 114 6.82 18.32 14.41
CA ALA A 114 6.60 17.55 13.19
C ALA A 114 7.26 18.19 11.97
N ILE A 115 7.93 17.39 11.15
CA ILE A 115 8.49 17.82 9.88
C ILE A 115 7.94 16.96 8.73
N ALA A 116 7.40 17.60 7.69
CA ALA A 116 6.99 16.97 6.45
C ALA A 116 7.98 17.29 5.34
N VAL A 117 8.68 16.28 4.87
CA VAL A 117 9.76 16.39 3.87
C VAL A 117 9.18 16.37 2.46
N ASN A 118 9.49 17.38 1.66
CA ASN A 118 9.11 17.46 0.25
C ASN A 118 10.23 16.90 -0.65
N TRP A 119 10.39 15.59 -0.64
CA TRP A 119 11.44 14.93 -1.44
C TRP A 119 11.17 14.96 -2.96
N GLY A 120 9.91 15.18 -3.37
CA GLY A 120 9.53 15.38 -4.78
C GLY A 120 9.82 16.80 -5.28
N GLU A 121 9.52 17.06 -6.55
CA GLU A 121 9.79 18.34 -7.22
C GLU A 121 8.57 19.27 -7.30
N LYS A 122 7.43 18.85 -6.74
CA LYS A 122 6.23 19.70 -6.70
C LYS A 122 6.38 20.80 -5.68
N VAL A 123 5.96 22.01 -6.05
CA VAL A 123 5.87 23.15 -5.15
C VAL A 123 4.97 22.83 -3.97
N ILE A 124 5.41 23.14 -2.75
CA ILE A 124 4.73 22.73 -1.53
C ILE A 124 3.61 23.68 -1.08
N ASP A 125 3.69 24.97 -1.38
CA ASP A 125 2.70 25.96 -0.93
C ASP A 125 2.41 27.03 -1.98
N GLN A 126 3.33 27.99 -2.18
CA GLN A 126 3.16 29.07 -3.12
C GLN A 126 4.14 28.93 -4.29
N ALA A 127 3.73 29.42 -5.46
CA ALA A 127 4.55 29.30 -6.68
C ALA A 127 5.95 29.92 -6.55
N ASP A 128 6.07 30.98 -5.73
CA ASP A 128 7.33 31.69 -5.51
C ASP A 128 8.18 31.11 -4.36
N ASP A 129 7.69 30.09 -3.66
CA ASP A 129 8.47 29.44 -2.61
C ASP A 129 9.62 28.61 -3.20
N PRO A 130 10.81 28.69 -2.62
CA PRO A 130 11.89 27.80 -2.98
C PRO A 130 11.47 26.35 -2.74
N ASN A 131 11.52 25.52 -3.77
CA ASN A 131 11.20 24.10 -3.70
C ASN A 131 12.46 23.26 -3.45
N THR A 132 12.29 21.97 -3.35
CA THR A 132 13.39 21.00 -3.36
C THR A 132 14.23 21.17 -4.61
N ASP A 133 15.55 21.20 -4.43
CA ASP A 133 16.54 21.32 -5.49
C ASP A 133 17.56 20.18 -5.37
N TRP A 134 17.48 19.24 -6.27
CA TRP A 134 18.42 18.13 -6.36
C TRP A 134 19.68 18.46 -7.17
N ALA A 135 19.86 19.72 -7.58
CA ALA A 135 21.05 20.21 -8.30
C ALA A 135 21.40 19.41 -9.56
N GLY A 136 20.40 18.97 -10.31
CA GLY A 136 20.56 18.15 -11.51
C GLY A 136 20.93 16.68 -11.25
N ILE A 137 20.94 16.23 -9.99
CA ILE A 137 20.98 14.80 -9.68
C ILE A 137 19.61 14.22 -10.00
N PRO A 138 19.52 13.08 -10.71
CA PRO A 138 18.24 12.55 -11.16
C PRO A 138 17.49 11.85 -10.01
N ALA A 139 17.24 12.58 -8.93
CA ALA A 139 16.41 12.17 -7.82
C ALA A 139 14.93 12.51 -8.05
N GLY A 140 14.62 13.23 -9.14
CA GLY A 140 13.26 13.67 -9.42
C GLY A 140 12.28 12.51 -9.60
N PHE A 141 11.08 12.69 -9.07
CA PHE A 141 9.96 11.76 -9.28
C PHE A 141 9.62 11.60 -10.78
N LEU A 142 9.97 12.58 -11.59
CA LEU A 142 9.63 12.62 -13.01
C LEU A 142 10.52 11.72 -13.89
N ASP A 143 11.63 11.22 -13.39
CA ASP A 143 12.45 10.25 -14.12
C ASP A 143 12.40 8.85 -13.46
N PRO A 144 11.44 7.99 -13.85
CA PRO A 144 11.32 6.64 -13.31
C PRO A 144 12.52 5.75 -13.63
N LYS A 145 13.41 6.13 -14.58
CA LYS A 145 14.63 5.37 -14.88
C LYS A 145 15.56 5.29 -13.66
N HIS A 146 15.60 6.32 -12.85
CA HIS A 146 16.49 6.39 -11.69
C HIS A 146 15.87 5.92 -10.38
N HIS A 147 14.57 5.65 -10.33
CA HIS A 147 13.95 5.08 -9.13
C HIS A 147 14.46 3.67 -8.84
N ASN A 148 14.38 2.81 -9.84
CA ASN A 148 14.65 1.39 -9.70
C ASN A 148 15.94 1.00 -10.41
N ALA A 149 16.87 1.93 -10.60
CA ALA A 149 18.11 1.74 -11.27
C ALA A 149 19.29 1.97 -10.34
N VAL A 150 20.31 1.14 -10.48
CA VAL A 150 21.66 1.36 -9.93
C VAL A 150 22.64 1.67 -11.04
N THR A 151 22.24 1.54 -12.30
CA THR A 151 23.05 1.81 -13.51
C THR A 151 23.39 3.29 -13.60
N PRO A 152 24.61 3.63 -14.05
CA PRO A 152 24.98 5.01 -14.30
C PRO A 152 24.18 5.61 -15.46
N GLY A 153 23.97 6.92 -15.39
CA GLY A 153 23.27 7.70 -16.41
C GLY A 153 23.56 9.19 -16.27
N GLU A 154 22.91 10.00 -17.07
CA GLU A 154 23.08 11.44 -16.98
C GLU A 154 22.72 11.95 -15.59
N GLY A 155 23.65 12.66 -14.94
CA GLY A 155 23.47 13.27 -13.64
C GLY A 155 23.58 12.31 -12.44
N THR A 156 23.78 11.01 -12.63
CA THR A 156 24.01 10.08 -11.50
C THR A 156 25.27 10.43 -10.71
N ILE A 157 25.37 9.91 -9.49
CA ILE A 157 26.49 10.20 -8.58
C ILE A 157 27.73 9.40 -8.99
N HIS A 158 27.55 8.17 -9.44
CA HIS A 158 28.65 7.28 -9.82
C HIS A 158 28.56 6.90 -11.29
N ASP A 159 29.70 6.75 -11.92
CA ASP A 159 29.89 6.33 -13.32
C ASP A 159 29.91 4.80 -13.49
N VAL A 160 29.71 4.07 -12.41
CA VAL A 160 29.55 2.60 -12.36
C VAL A 160 28.22 2.26 -11.70
N PRO A 161 27.70 1.02 -11.86
CA PRO A 161 26.54 0.54 -11.12
C PRO A 161 26.75 0.71 -9.62
N HIS A 162 25.87 1.49 -8.97
CA HIS A 162 26.03 1.84 -7.57
C HIS A 162 24.67 2.15 -6.91
N PRO A 163 24.38 1.72 -5.66
CA PRO A 163 23.10 1.98 -5.01
C PRO A 163 22.78 3.48 -4.88
N TRP A 164 23.76 4.36 -4.72
CA TRP A 164 23.57 5.81 -4.65
C TRP A 164 23.16 6.45 -6.00
N ASN A 165 23.17 5.71 -7.10
CA ASN A 165 22.57 6.16 -8.37
C ASN A 165 21.03 6.07 -8.32
N SER A 166 20.46 5.34 -7.36
CA SER A 166 19.01 5.23 -7.20
C SER A 166 18.43 6.37 -6.38
N SER A 167 17.36 6.97 -6.88
CA SER A 167 16.60 7.99 -6.16
C SER A 167 16.09 7.51 -4.79
N TRP A 168 15.86 6.21 -4.60
CA TRP A 168 15.43 5.66 -3.30
C TRP A 168 16.43 5.93 -2.19
N ILE A 169 17.72 5.82 -2.48
CA ILE A 169 18.77 6.11 -1.50
C ILE A 169 18.81 7.61 -1.21
N LEU A 170 18.69 8.46 -2.22
CA LEU A 170 18.67 9.92 -2.06
C LEU A 170 17.47 10.40 -1.23
N TYR A 171 16.27 9.85 -1.49
CA TYR A 171 15.08 10.16 -0.69
C TYR A 171 15.22 9.69 0.76
N SER A 172 15.84 8.53 0.97
CA SER A 172 16.10 8.02 2.32
C SER A 172 17.18 8.86 3.03
N ALA A 173 18.17 9.37 2.31
CA ALA A 173 19.13 10.35 2.83
C ALA A 173 18.42 11.64 3.26
N ALA A 174 17.48 12.16 2.46
CA ALA A 174 16.67 13.32 2.84
C ALA A 174 15.85 13.08 4.12
N ALA A 175 15.28 11.89 4.30
CA ALA A 175 14.57 11.52 5.53
C ALA A 175 15.52 11.43 6.74
N ARG A 176 16.73 10.86 6.59
CA ARG A 176 17.76 10.84 7.64
C ARG A 176 18.24 12.25 8.01
N ARG A 177 18.33 13.14 7.03
CA ARG A 177 18.68 14.56 7.26
C ARG A 177 17.55 15.31 7.96
N ALA A 178 16.28 14.94 7.75
CA ALA A 178 15.15 15.47 8.53
C ALA A 178 15.25 15.08 10.02
N ILE A 179 15.71 13.86 10.34
CA ILE A 179 16.02 13.48 11.71
C ILE A 179 17.13 14.40 12.27
N THR A 180 18.20 14.63 11.50
CA THR A 180 19.27 15.56 11.89
C THR A 180 18.77 17.00 12.05
N PHE A 181 17.79 17.42 11.24
CA PHE A 181 17.16 18.72 11.43
C PHE A 181 16.44 18.79 12.79
N LEU A 182 15.66 17.77 13.15
CA LEU A 182 14.96 17.71 14.44
C LEU A 182 15.93 17.71 15.63
N GLU A 183 17.07 17.02 15.56
CA GLU A 183 18.14 17.05 16.58
C GLU A 183 18.68 18.46 16.87
N LYS A 184 18.52 19.40 15.93
CA LYS A 184 18.99 20.78 16.07
C LYS A 184 17.89 21.75 16.49
N GLN A 185 16.65 21.29 16.62
CA GLN A 185 15.54 22.14 17.02
C GLN A 185 15.38 22.16 18.55
N PRO A 186 15.35 23.34 19.18
CA PRO A 186 15.25 23.43 20.65
C PRO A 186 13.90 22.95 21.21
N GLU A 187 12.89 22.83 20.36
CA GLU A 187 11.56 22.36 20.70
C GLU A 187 11.46 20.84 20.74
N ALA A 188 12.27 20.13 19.94
CA ALA A 188 12.20 18.69 19.74
C ALA A 188 13.05 17.92 20.76
N ASP A 189 12.60 16.72 21.08
CA ASP A 189 13.37 15.71 21.79
C ASP A 189 13.95 14.72 20.77
N ASP A 190 15.24 14.74 20.60
CA ASP A 190 15.98 13.92 19.64
C ASP A 190 16.05 12.43 20.01
N GLU A 191 15.72 12.09 21.26
CA GLU A 191 15.62 10.70 21.70
C GLU A 191 14.24 10.08 21.43
N ARG A 192 13.22 10.86 21.02
CA ARG A 192 11.86 10.41 20.80
C ARG A 192 11.36 10.74 19.38
N VAL A 193 12.07 10.24 18.37
CA VAL A 193 11.76 10.50 16.96
C VAL A 193 11.06 9.32 16.31
N GLY A 194 9.93 9.59 15.66
CA GLY A 194 9.20 8.64 14.82
C GLY A 194 9.23 9.02 13.34
N LEU A 195 9.01 8.04 12.47
CA LEU A 195 8.94 8.26 11.02
C LEU A 195 7.76 7.53 10.43
N HIS A 196 7.01 8.19 9.55
CA HIS A 196 5.96 7.54 8.76
C HIS A 196 5.86 8.07 7.35
N GLY A 197 5.29 7.25 6.47
CA GLY A 197 5.00 7.66 5.10
C GLY A 197 4.00 6.75 4.41
N HIS A 198 3.48 7.21 3.29
CA HIS A 198 2.47 6.52 2.50
C HIS A 198 3.00 6.18 1.11
N SER A 199 2.75 4.97 0.60
CA SER A 199 3.15 4.55 -0.75
C SER A 199 4.68 4.62 -0.95
N MET A 200 5.17 5.46 -1.85
CA MET A 200 6.61 5.72 -1.96
C MET A 200 7.21 6.20 -0.63
N GLY A 201 6.47 7.03 0.13
CA GLY A 201 6.87 7.41 1.48
C GLY A 201 6.93 6.23 2.47
N GLY A 202 6.05 5.25 2.33
CA GLY A 202 6.13 3.99 3.09
C GLY A 202 7.41 3.22 2.79
N ARG A 203 7.83 3.18 1.53
CA ARG A 203 9.11 2.59 1.13
C ARG A 203 10.30 3.38 1.70
N ILE A 204 10.29 4.71 1.60
CA ILE A 204 11.32 5.57 2.20
C ILE A 204 11.39 5.34 3.72
N THR A 205 10.22 5.19 4.37
CA THR A 205 10.14 4.86 5.80
C THR A 205 10.91 3.59 6.12
N MET A 206 10.68 2.49 5.38
CA MET A 206 11.38 1.23 5.63
C MET A 206 12.87 1.29 5.28
N LEU A 207 13.26 1.97 4.19
CA LEU A 207 14.67 2.17 3.84
C LEU A 207 15.43 3.05 4.86
N THR A 208 14.70 3.78 5.70
CA THR A 208 15.25 4.62 6.76
C THR A 208 15.17 3.95 8.15
N ALA A 209 14.34 2.90 8.30
CA ALA A 209 14.01 2.30 9.59
C ALA A 209 15.19 1.69 10.36
N ASN A 210 16.32 1.43 9.70
CA ASN A 210 17.57 1.01 10.33
C ASN A 210 18.38 2.18 10.95
N ASP A 211 17.91 3.44 10.83
CA ASP A 211 18.54 4.57 11.51
C ASP A 211 18.35 4.44 13.03
N PRO A 212 19.44 4.38 13.81
CA PRO A 212 19.36 4.08 15.24
C PRO A 212 18.69 5.19 16.08
N ARG A 213 18.47 6.36 15.52
CA ARG A 213 17.78 7.49 16.17
C ARG A 213 16.27 7.33 16.21
N LEU A 214 15.70 6.45 15.35
CA LEU A 214 14.27 6.21 15.31
C LEU A 214 13.81 5.33 16.47
N LYS A 215 12.74 5.73 17.15
CA LYS A 215 12.09 4.98 18.24
C LYS A 215 10.86 4.21 17.77
N ALA A 216 10.22 4.62 16.70
CA ALA A 216 9.10 3.90 16.11
C ALA A 216 8.91 4.33 14.65
N VAL A 217 8.44 3.41 13.80
CA VAL A 217 8.11 3.72 12.41
C VAL A 217 6.72 3.20 12.04
N SER A 218 6.08 3.88 11.07
CA SER A 218 4.79 3.44 10.55
C SER A 218 4.71 3.61 9.03
N PRO A 219 5.31 2.67 8.26
CA PRO A 219 5.11 2.63 6.81
C PRO A 219 3.66 2.30 6.46
N SER A 220 3.18 2.75 5.30
CA SER A 220 1.87 2.36 4.81
C SER A 220 1.85 2.15 3.30
N VAL A 221 1.17 1.09 2.86
CA VAL A 221 0.96 0.68 1.46
C VAL A 221 2.23 0.80 0.59
N GLY A 222 3.37 0.57 1.20
CA GLY A 222 4.70 0.66 0.60
C GLY A 222 5.78 0.22 1.58
N GLY A 223 6.83 -0.46 1.11
CA GLY A 223 7.95 -0.87 1.95
C GLY A 223 7.90 -2.31 2.47
N SER A 224 6.95 -3.14 2.01
CA SER A 224 6.95 -4.56 2.38
C SER A 224 8.23 -5.30 1.96
N GLY A 225 8.89 -4.84 0.91
CA GLY A 225 10.03 -5.54 0.32
C GLY A 225 9.62 -6.78 -0.47
N PHE A 226 10.58 -7.69 -0.72
CA PHE A 226 10.36 -8.89 -1.50
C PHE A 226 9.79 -8.56 -2.88
N LEU A 227 10.58 -7.77 -3.61
CA LEU A 227 10.17 -7.14 -4.85
C LEU A 227 9.24 -8.02 -5.68
N TYR A 228 8.08 -7.47 -5.92
CA TYR A 228 7.09 -8.03 -6.81
C TYR A 228 7.38 -7.85 -8.28
N THR A 229 8.56 -7.90 -8.70
CA THR A 229 8.79 -8.29 -10.09
C THR A 229 7.92 -9.47 -10.41
N ASP A 230 7.41 -9.98 -9.41
CA ASP A 230 6.77 -11.23 -9.28
C ASP A 230 5.26 -11.16 -9.28
N ILE A 231 4.62 -10.08 -8.98
CA ILE A 231 3.25 -9.92 -9.43
C ILE A 231 3.32 -9.50 -10.90
N VAL A 232 3.66 -10.49 -11.65
CA VAL A 232 3.81 -10.46 -13.07
C VAL A 232 2.56 -9.93 -13.70
N GLY A 233 2.72 -8.92 -14.55
CA GLY A 233 1.66 -8.38 -15.34
C GLY A 233 0.99 -7.14 -14.77
N ILE A 234 1.61 -6.42 -13.83
CA ILE A 234 1.25 -5.03 -13.60
C ILE A 234 1.89 -4.19 -14.72
N PRO A 235 1.17 -3.77 -15.77
CA PRO A 235 1.69 -2.82 -16.73
C PRO A 235 2.08 -1.54 -15.97
N GLY A 236 3.35 -1.16 -16.05
CA GLY A 236 3.88 0.04 -15.40
C GLY A 236 4.34 -0.14 -13.95
N SER A 237 4.15 -1.31 -13.33
CA SER A 237 4.70 -1.62 -12.02
C SER A 237 5.74 -2.73 -12.07
N ALA A 238 5.86 -3.47 -13.16
CA ALA A 238 7.13 -4.07 -13.53
C ALA A 238 8.13 -2.90 -13.60
N ARG A 239 8.55 -2.48 -12.45
CA ARG A 239 9.45 -1.36 -12.28
C ARG A 239 10.67 -1.77 -13.05
N ARG A 240 11.00 -0.99 -14.06
CA ARG A 240 12.14 -1.24 -14.92
C ARG A 240 13.31 -1.49 -14.02
N MET A 241 13.69 -2.75 -13.89
CA MET A 241 14.89 -3.12 -13.18
C MET A 241 16.02 -3.03 -14.18
N THR A 242 17.12 -2.45 -13.75
CA THR A 242 18.31 -2.31 -14.57
C THR A 242 18.96 -3.67 -14.82
N GLU A 243 19.95 -3.71 -15.69
CA GLU A 243 20.81 -4.87 -15.93
C GLU A 243 21.42 -5.43 -14.63
N ASP A 244 21.66 -4.56 -13.62
CA ASP A 244 22.20 -4.92 -12.31
C ASP A 244 21.11 -5.24 -11.27
N ARG A 245 20.12 -6.03 -11.67
CA ARG A 245 19.01 -6.44 -10.81
C ARG A 245 19.49 -7.00 -9.46
N ASN A 246 20.51 -7.84 -9.46
CA ASN A 246 21.00 -8.46 -8.22
C ASN A 246 21.56 -7.42 -7.25
N LEU A 247 22.32 -6.44 -7.75
CA LEU A 247 22.82 -5.34 -6.94
C LEU A 247 21.65 -4.50 -6.38
N TYR A 248 20.67 -4.18 -7.21
CA TYR A 248 19.47 -3.46 -6.77
C TYR A 248 18.72 -4.21 -5.65
N LEU A 249 18.46 -5.52 -5.84
CA LEU A 249 17.79 -6.35 -4.86
C LEU A 249 18.57 -6.37 -3.53
N ALA A 250 19.87 -6.57 -3.57
CA ALA A 250 20.71 -6.70 -2.39
C ALA A 250 20.88 -5.37 -1.60
N THR A 251 20.77 -4.22 -2.29
CA THR A 251 21.14 -2.90 -1.71
C THR A 251 19.97 -1.95 -1.51
N ILE A 252 18.83 -2.15 -2.19
CA ILE A 252 17.72 -1.17 -2.21
C ILE A 252 16.37 -1.81 -1.88
N ASP A 253 16.21 -3.13 -2.02
CA ASP A 253 14.97 -3.77 -1.64
C ASP A 253 14.73 -3.69 -0.13
N CYS A 254 13.53 -3.24 0.27
CA CYS A 254 13.14 -3.15 1.67
C CYS A 254 13.21 -4.50 2.41
N ALA A 255 13.19 -5.63 1.70
CA ALA A 255 13.40 -6.95 2.32
C ALA A 255 14.69 -7.04 3.13
N HIS A 256 15.73 -6.31 2.72
CA HIS A 256 17.01 -6.25 3.43
C HIS A 256 17.07 -5.18 4.52
N ALA A 257 16.07 -4.28 4.56
CA ALA A 257 15.93 -3.31 5.66
C ALA A 257 15.26 -3.93 6.90
N TRP A 258 14.33 -4.89 6.71
CA TRP A 258 13.60 -5.51 7.82
C TRP A 258 14.51 -6.09 8.90
N PRO A 259 15.49 -6.97 8.63
CA PRO A 259 16.33 -7.56 9.66
C PRO A 259 17.27 -6.55 10.34
N LEU A 260 17.48 -5.38 9.75
CA LEU A 260 18.31 -4.32 10.30
C LEU A 260 17.52 -3.28 11.10
N THR A 261 16.19 -3.33 11.03
CA THR A 261 15.30 -2.44 11.78
C THR A 261 15.34 -2.78 13.27
N LYS A 262 15.61 -1.78 14.13
CA LYS A 262 15.72 -1.96 15.58
C LYS A 262 14.55 -1.37 16.36
N CYS A 263 13.84 -0.44 15.77
CA CYS A 263 12.67 0.19 16.39
C CYS A 263 11.38 -0.59 16.08
N PRO A 264 10.34 -0.43 16.91
CA PRO A 264 9.00 -0.97 16.63
C PRO A 264 8.41 -0.50 15.30
N VAL A 265 7.70 -1.40 14.60
CA VAL A 265 7.09 -1.16 13.28
C VAL A 265 5.59 -1.40 13.32
N LEU A 266 4.79 -0.39 12.97
CA LEU A 266 3.38 -0.55 12.64
C LEU A 266 3.18 -0.42 11.12
N PHE A 267 2.77 -1.48 10.45
CA PHE A 267 2.46 -1.43 9.03
C PHE A 267 0.97 -1.21 8.77
N LEU A 268 0.62 -0.14 8.04
CA LEU A 268 -0.74 0.07 7.56
C LEU A 268 -0.88 -0.38 6.12
N GLY A 269 -1.93 -1.14 5.82
CA GLY A 269 -2.12 -1.71 4.49
C GLY A 269 -3.58 -1.77 4.05
N ALA A 270 -3.73 -2.22 2.82
CA ALA A 270 -4.99 -2.60 2.22
C ALA A 270 -4.85 -3.99 1.62
N THR A 271 -5.87 -4.82 1.71
CA THR A 271 -5.76 -6.24 1.34
C THR A 271 -5.56 -6.47 -0.16
N ASN A 272 -6.00 -5.50 -0.98
CA ASN A 272 -5.87 -5.54 -2.44
C ASN A 272 -4.84 -4.53 -2.95
N ASP A 273 -3.88 -4.15 -2.10
CA ASP A 273 -2.85 -3.19 -2.46
C ASP A 273 -1.90 -3.73 -3.54
N PHE A 274 -1.68 -2.90 -4.58
CA PHE A 274 -0.77 -3.25 -5.67
C PHE A 274 0.70 -3.14 -5.31
N ASN A 275 1.02 -2.54 -4.16
CA ASN A 275 2.39 -2.16 -3.81
C ASN A 275 2.93 -2.91 -2.59
N SER A 276 2.08 -3.35 -1.67
CA SER A 276 2.49 -4.01 -0.43
C SER A 276 1.50 -5.05 0.06
N PRO A 277 1.40 -6.22 -0.60
CA PRO A 277 0.56 -7.33 -0.12
C PRO A 277 0.86 -7.74 1.30
N MET A 278 -0.19 -8.17 1.99
CA MET A 278 -0.14 -8.57 3.39
C MET A 278 0.83 -9.74 3.62
N GLU A 279 0.91 -10.67 2.69
CA GLU A 279 1.79 -11.84 2.77
C GLU A 279 3.27 -11.43 2.87
N PHE A 280 3.65 -10.37 2.17
CA PHE A 280 5.03 -9.88 2.19
C PHE A 280 5.32 -9.08 3.45
N VAL A 281 4.34 -8.34 3.96
CA VAL A 281 4.46 -7.69 5.27
C VAL A 281 4.60 -8.74 6.38
N THR A 282 3.78 -9.79 6.35
CA THR A 282 3.89 -10.94 7.26
C THR A 282 5.28 -11.59 7.19
N ARG A 283 5.83 -11.75 5.99
CA ARG A 283 7.19 -12.26 5.79
C ARG A 283 8.26 -11.29 6.33
N GLY A 284 8.06 -9.97 6.18
CA GLY A 284 8.94 -8.96 6.78
C GLY A 284 8.94 -9.07 8.31
N PHE A 285 7.77 -9.22 8.91
CA PHE A 285 7.61 -9.35 10.36
C PHE A 285 8.32 -10.58 10.95
N SER A 286 8.39 -11.69 10.21
CA SER A 286 9.13 -12.87 10.66
C SER A 286 10.64 -12.63 10.86
N GLN A 287 11.15 -11.47 10.44
CA GLN A 287 12.54 -11.05 10.60
C GLN A 287 12.74 -10.06 11.76
N LEU A 288 11.65 -9.65 12.42
CA LEU A 288 11.68 -8.74 13.58
C LEU A 288 11.55 -9.52 14.89
N PRO A 289 12.07 -9.00 16.00
CA PRO A 289 11.81 -9.58 17.32
C PRO A 289 10.31 -9.60 17.65
N ASP A 290 9.87 -10.65 18.35
CA ASP A 290 8.49 -10.77 18.80
C ASP A 290 8.05 -9.56 19.65
N GLY A 291 6.82 -9.12 19.45
CA GLY A 291 6.22 -8.01 20.19
C GLY A 291 6.68 -6.61 19.78
N THR A 292 7.57 -6.50 18.77
CA THR A 292 8.05 -5.19 18.28
C THR A 292 7.35 -4.72 17.01
N HIS A 293 6.27 -5.40 16.61
CA HIS A 293 5.57 -5.09 15.38
C HIS A 293 4.06 -5.30 15.50
N ALA A 294 3.32 -4.56 14.70
CA ALA A 294 1.88 -4.71 14.50
C ALA A 294 1.52 -4.33 13.06
N MET A 295 0.36 -4.77 12.59
CA MET A 295 -0.20 -4.31 11.32
C MET A 295 -1.69 -4.05 11.41
N SER A 296 -2.16 -3.21 10.48
CA SER A 296 -3.56 -2.86 10.35
C SER A 296 -3.92 -2.77 8.87
N PHE A 297 -4.76 -3.69 8.40
CA PHE A 297 -5.14 -3.82 6.99
C PHE A 297 -6.64 -3.58 6.80
N THR A 298 -6.98 -2.72 5.86
CA THR A 298 -8.36 -2.50 5.43
C THR A 298 -8.75 -3.53 4.38
N PRO A 299 -9.83 -4.31 4.61
CA PRO A 299 -10.33 -5.26 3.61
C PRO A 299 -10.82 -4.56 2.34
N HIS A 300 -10.77 -5.28 1.21
CA HIS A 300 -11.31 -4.90 -0.11
C HIS A 300 -10.77 -3.61 -0.74
N MET A 301 -9.92 -2.87 -0.05
CA MET A 301 -9.34 -1.64 -0.57
C MET A 301 -8.03 -1.87 -1.30
N ASN A 302 -7.78 -1.02 -2.30
CA ASN A 302 -6.50 -0.91 -2.98
C ASN A 302 -5.84 0.43 -2.62
N HIS A 303 -4.62 0.38 -2.10
CA HIS A 303 -3.73 1.52 -1.86
C HIS A 303 -4.29 2.63 -0.93
N ARG A 304 -5.23 2.27 -0.06
CA ARG A 304 -5.88 3.16 0.93
C ARG A 304 -6.23 2.38 2.19
N PHE A 305 -6.61 3.10 3.22
CA PHE A 305 -7.07 2.51 4.49
C PHE A 305 -8.10 3.42 5.16
N THR A 306 -8.88 2.85 6.06
CA THR A 306 -9.94 3.53 6.79
C THR A 306 -9.42 4.33 7.98
N VAL A 307 -10.32 5.06 8.65
CA VAL A 307 -9.98 5.89 9.80
C VAL A 307 -9.45 5.09 10.98
N ASP A 308 -10.00 3.93 11.27
CA ASP A 308 -9.58 3.05 12.38
C ASP A 308 -8.22 2.38 12.14
N ASN A 309 -7.82 2.17 10.88
CA ASN A 309 -6.43 1.85 10.54
C ASN A 309 -5.50 3.06 10.77
N TYR A 310 -5.92 4.28 10.38
CA TYR A 310 -5.13 5.47 10.66
C TYR A 310 -5.00 5.74 12.16
N MET A 311 -6.08 5.48 12.94
CA MET A 311 -6.09 5.56 14.40
C MET A 311 -4.99 4.69 15.01
N ALA A 312 -4.74 3.49 14.46
CA ALA A 312 -3.64 2.65 14.91
C ALA A 312 -2.29 3.38 14.80
N ARG A 313 -2.03 4.15 13.73
CA ARG A 313 -0.80 4.96 13.60
C ARG A 313 -0.71 6.04 14.66
N VAL A 314 -1.81 6.77 14.91
CA VAL A 314 -1.81 7.85 15.90
C VAL A 314 -1.47 7.28 17.28
N ARG A 315 -2.15 6.21 17.67
CA ARG A 315 -1.94 5.56 18.98
C ARG A 315 -0.60 4.82 19.07
N TRP A 316 -0.05 4.36 17.94
CA TRP A 316 1.31 3.82 17.88
C TRP A 316 2.36 4.82 18.33
N PHE A 317 2.28 6.03 17.80
CA PHE A 317 3.21 7.09 18.20
C PHE A 317 2.92 7.61 19.61
N ASP A 318 1.65 7.70 20.03
CA ASP A 318 1.30 8.04 21.42
C ASP A 318 1.95 7.01 22.40
N ALA A 319 1.93 5.71 22.06
CA ALA A 319 2.53 4.67 22.89
C ALA A 319 4.07 4.73 22.90
N HIS A 320 4.71 4.81 21.73
CA HIS A 320 6.15 4.64 21.61
C HIS A 320 6.96 5.93 21.78
N LEU A 321 6.37 7.11 21.54
CA LEU A 321 7.07 8.38 21.62
C LEU A 321 6.63 9.22 22.83
N ARG A 322 5.36 9.14 23.24
CA ARG A 322 4.82 9.86 24.40
C ARG A 322 4.76 8.99 25.65
N GLY A 323 4.50 7.69 25.48
CA GLY A 323 4.36 6.74 26.58
C GLY A 323 3.05 6.91 27.37
N ASP A 324 2.05 7.58 26.79
CA ASP A 324 0.75 7.88 27.41
C ASP A 324 -0.41 7.03 26.86
N PHE A 325 -0.11 6.03 26.06
CA PHE A 325 -1.08 5.07 25.52
C PHE A 325 -0.54 3.64 25.61
N GLU A 326 -1.35 2.73 26.12
CA GLU A 326 -1.06 1.30 26.13
C GLU A 326 -1.56 0.68 24.81
N PHE A 327 -0.63 0.41 23.89
CA PHE A 327 -0.97 -0.12 22.58
C PHE A 327 -1.28 -1.63 22.66
N PRO A 328 -2.43 -2.12 22.14
CA PRO A 328 -2.75 -3.54 22.16
C PRO A 328 -1.73 -4.36 21.39
N LYS A 329 -1.43 -5.56 21.86
CA LYS A 329 -0.57 -6.49 21.13
C LYS A 329 -1.26 -6.94 19.84
N MET A 330 -0.45 -7.22 18.83
CA MET A 330 -0.95 -7.78 17.57
C MET A 330 -1.71 -9.09 17.84
N PRO A 331 -2.94 -9.27 17.28
CA PRO A 331 -3.71 -10.48 17.51
C PRO A 331 -3.01 -11.70 16.91
N LEU A 332 -3.07 -12.81 17.63
CA LEU A 332 -2.50 -14.09 17.18
C LEU A 332 -3.55 -14.87 16.36
N GLY A 333 -3.19 -15.23 15.14
CA GLY A 333 -4.02 -16.03 14.24
C GLY A 333 -3.39 -17.40 13.95
N GLN A 334 -4.16 -18.47 14.10
CA GLN A 334 -3.75 -19.85 13.80
C GLN A 334 -4.76 -20.50 12.87
N LEU A 335 -4.30 -21.04 11.74
CA LEU A 335 -5.13 -21.79 10.80
C LEU A 335 -4.93 -23.29 11.01
N GLU A 336 -5.99 -23.98 11.38
CA GLU A 336 -6.09 -25.42 11.48
C GLU A 336 -6.72 -25.95 10.19
N ILE A 337 -5.95 -26.73 9.42
CA ILE A 337 -6.41 -27.32 8.14
C ILE A 337 -6.75 -28.79 8.25
N LYS A 338 -6.26 -29.50 9.30
CA LYS A 338 -6.51 -30.90 9.53
C LYS A 338 -7.61 -31.06 10.58
N THR A 339 -8.86 -31.08 10.14
CA THR A 339 -10.06 -31.14 10.95
C THR A 339 -10.83 -32.44 10.66
N GLU A 340 -11.70 -32.90 11.57
CA GLU A 340 -12.49 -34.14 11.40
C GLU A 340 -13.47 -34.02 10.22
N ASP A 341 -14.09 -32.87 10.05
CA ASP A 341 -15.05 -32.58 8.98
C ASP A 341 -14.44 -32.16 7.66
N GLY A 342 -13.15 -31.85 7.65
CA GLY A 342 -12.39 -31.36 6.47
C GLY A 342 -12.62 -29.89 6.18
N ILE A 343 -13.15 -29.09 7.12
CA ILE A 343 -13.35 -27.64 6.98
C ILE A 343 -12.20 -26.93 7.71
N PRO A 344 -11.37 -26.10 7.01
CA PRO A 344 -10.35 -25.29 7.67
C PRO A 344 -10.95 -24.36 8.72
N ARG A 345 -10.27 -24.21 9.85
CA ARG A 345 -10.70 -23.37 10.98
C ARG A 345 -9.65 -22.35 11.34
N PHE A 346 -10.07 -21.13 11.57
CA PHE A 346 -9.17 -20.06 12.01
C PHE A 346 -9.47 -19.67 13.45
N HIS A 347 -8.44 -19.72 14.28
CA HIS A 347 -8.49 -19.36 15.68
C HIS A 347 -7.80 -18.04 15.89
N VAL A 348 -8.47 -17.07 16.52
CA VAL A 348 -7.96 -15.74 16.79
C VAL A 348 -7.91 -15.50 18.28
N ARG A 349 -6.77 -15.05 18.77
CA ARG A 349 -6.61 -14.59 20.15
C ARG A 349 -6.31 -13.09 20.15
N PRO A 350 -7.31 -12.24 20.44
CA PRO A 350 -7.10 -10.81 20.66
C PRO A 350 -6.27 -10.56 21.93
N ASP A 351 -5.69 -9.37 22.04
CA ASP A 351 -5.16 -8.92 23.33
C ASP A 351 -6.32 -8.41 24.20
N LEU A 352 -6.61 -9.13 25.26
CA LEU A 352 -7.64 -8.78 26.24
C LEU A 352 -7.05 -8.32 27.58
N SER A 353 -5.71 -8.20 27.67
CA SER A 353 -5.01 -7.83 28.89
C SER A 353 -4.94 -6.34 29.14
N GLY A 354 -5.06 -5.52 28.09
CA GLY A 354 -4.99 -4.07 28.15
C GLY A 354 -6.33 -3.40 28.54
N PRO A 355 -6.34 -2.07 28.66
CA PRO A 355 -7.51 -1.29 29.11
C PRO A 355 -8.60 -1.14 28.04
N HIS A 356 -8.33 -1.53 26.79
CA HIS A 356 -9.22 -1.23 25.66
C HIS A 356 -10.31 -2.29 25.51
N LYS A 357 -11.53 -1.84 25.23
CA LYS A 357 -12.67 -2.73 25.07
C LYS A 357 -12.65 -3.39 23.69
N LEU A 358 -12.65 -4.72 23.64
CA LEU A 358 -12.87 -5.44 22.40
C LEU A 358 -14.25 -5.08 21.81
N LYS A 359 -14.27 -4.56 20.58
CA LYS A 359 -15.48 -4.17 19.86
C LYS A 359 -15.94 -5.23 18.86
N LYS A 360 -14.99 -5.72 18.03
CA LYS A 360 -15.31 -6.66 16.94
C LYS A 360 -14.10 -7.55 16.64
N VAL A 361 -14.37 -8.81 16.31
CA VAL A 361 -13.42 -9.71 15.65
C VAL A 361 -14.05 -10.14 14.34
N THR A 362 -13.34 -10.00 13.24
CA THR A 362 -13.76 -10.43 11.91
C THR A 362 -12.68 -11.29 11.31
N VAL A 363 -13.02 -12.50 10.88
CA VAL A 363 -12.12 -13.38 10.15
C VAL A 363 -12.42 -13.26 8.67
N PHE A 364 -11.39 -13.06 7.87
CA PHE A 364 -11.46 -12.97 6.41
C PHE A 364 -10.68 -14.12 5.78
N TYR A 365 -11.26 -14.71 4.74
CA TYR A 365 -10.60 -15.74 3.94
C TYR A 365 -10.91 -15.56 2.46
N GLY A 366 -9.99 -15.98 1.61
CA GLY A 366 -10.14 -15.78 0.17
C GLY A 366 -9.19 -16.63 -0.63
N TYR A 367 -9.35 -16.56 -1.93
CA TYR A 367 -8.58 -17.26 -2.94
C TYR A 367 -8.01 -16.24 -3.94
N ASP A 368 -7.26 -16.71 -4.87
CA ASP A 368 -6.52 -15.99 -5.89
C ASP A 368 -5.10 -15.62 -5.45
N ARG A 369 -4.17 -15.96 -6.30
CA ARG A 369 -2.74 -15.71 -6.09
C ARG A 369 -2.40 -14.23 -6.22
N ASP A 370 -3.14 -13.50 -7.08
CA ASP A 370 -2.97 -12.06 -7.19
C ASP A 370 -3.79 -11.32 -6.11
N PRO A 371 -3.14 -10.71 -5.11
CA PRO A 371 -3.85 -10.04 -4.02
C PRO A 371 -4.76 -8.91 -4.50
N ARG A 372 -4.50 -8.31 -5.68
CA ARG A 372 -5.30 -7.21 -6.22
C ARG A 372 -6.68 -7.64 -6.70
N ALA A 373 -6.84 -8.90 -7.11
CA ALA A 373 -8.10 -9.47 -7.57
C ALA A 373 -8.78 -10.35 -6.52
N ARG A 374 -8.13 -10.60 -5.38
CA ARG A 374 -8.65 -11.46 -4.32
C ARG A 374 -9.86 -10.83 -3.65
N PHE A 375 -10.94 -11.57 -3.58
CA PHE A 375 -12.05 -11.22 -2.72
C PHE A 375 -11.86 -11.85 -1.34
N TRP A 376 -12.23 -11.14 -0.30
CA TRP A 376 -12.10 -11.59 1.09
C TRP A 376 -13.49 -11.79 1.69
N ARG A 377 -13.90 -13.05 1.82
CA ARG A 377 -15.14 -13.37 2.50
C ARG A 377 -14.97 -13.22 4.01
N SER A 378 -15.95 -12.60 4.67
CA SER A 378 -16.06 -12.66 6.11
C SER A 378 -16.64 -14.00 6.55
N ALA A 379 -16.03 -14.62 7.55
CA ALA A 379 -16.52 -15.84 8.17
C ALA A 379 -17.33 -15.51 9.44
N GLU A 380 -18.35 -16.33 9.73
CA GLU A 380 -19.05 -16.24 11.00
C GLU A 380 -18.13 -16.62 12.15
N VAL A 381 -18.10 -15.79 13.18
CA VAL A 381 -17.16 -15.91 14.30
C VAL A 381 -17.91 -16.32 15.57
N THR A 382 -17.48 -17.41 16.19
CA THR A 382 -17.94 -17.85 17.52
C THR A 382 -16.87 -17.60 18.57
N ARG A 383 -17.28 -17.24 19.79
CA ARG A 383 -16.37 -16.99 20.90
C ARG A 383 -16.34 -18.16 21.86
N GLU A 384 -15.13 -18.67 22.15
CA GLU A 384 -14.87 -19.74 23.12
C GLU A 384 -13.84 -19.23 24.15
N GLY A 385 -14.32 -18.63 25.25
CA GLY A 385 -13.46 -17.98 26.24
C GLY A 385 -12.74 -16.78 25.66
N ASP A 386 -11.40 -16.84 25.59
CA ASP A 386 -10.55 -15.78 25.03
C ASP A 386 -10.15 -16.05 23.57
N ILE A 387 -10.63 -17.14 22.99
CA ILE A 387 -10.39 -17.52 21.60
C ILE A 387 -11.65 -17.27 20.78
N PHE A 388 -11.45 -16.70 19.59
CA PHE A 388 -12.49 -16.54 18.58
C PHE A 388 -12.20 -17.50 17.44
N ARG A 389 -13.22 -18.27 17.04
CA ARG A 389 -13.12 -19.31 16.04
C ARG A 389 -14.03 -19.03 14.88
N ALA A 390 -13.54 -19.29 13.66
CA ALA A 390 -14.32 -19.20 12.43
C ALA A 390 -14.02 -20.39 11.53
N ASP A 391 -15.06 -20.98 10.95
CA ASP A 391 -14.94 -21.97 9.90
C ASP A 391 -14.72 -21.25 8.54
N CYS A 392 -13.81 -21.77 7.73
CA CYS A 392 -13.44 -21.21 6.42
C CYS A 392 -13.75 -22.25 5.33
N PRO A 393 -15.03 -22.55 5.02
CA PRO A 393 -15.38 -23.58 4.06
C PRO A 393 -14.87 -23.23 2.66
N VAL A 394 -14.12 -24.14 2.05
CA VAL A 394 -13.58 -23.98 0.70
C VAL A 394 -14.55 -24.54 -0.34
N ILE A 395 -14.60 -23.90 -1.51
CA ILE A 395 -15.39 -24.35 -2.66
C ILE A 395 -14.52 -25.17 -3.60
N GLU A 396 -13.27 -24.78 -3.74
CA GLU A 396 -12.29 -25.38 -4.64
C GLU A 396 -10.96 -25.53 -3.91
N ILE A 397 -10.38 -26.73 -3.93
CA ILE A 397 -9.10 -27.03 -3.24
C ILE A 397 -7.87 -26.85 -4.14
N ASN A 398 -8.05 -26.43 -5.38
CA ASN A 398 -7.01 -26.20 -6.37
C ASN A 398 -6.54 -24.75 -6.46
N GLU A 399 -6.99 -23.89 -5.53
CA GLU A 399 -6.47 -22.54 -5.29
C GLU A 399 -5.88 -22.46 -3.87
N PRO A 400 -4.88 -21.61 -3.63
CA PRO A 400 -4.39 -21.37 -2.29
C PRO A 400 -5.45 -20.65 -1.46
N LEU A 401 -5.55 -21.07 -0.21
CA LEU A 401 -6.39 -20.43 0.81
C LEU A 401 -5.57 -19.41 1.59
N PHE A 402 -6.08 -18.19 1.69
CA PHE A 402 -5.52 -17.11 2.49
C PHE A 402 -6.50 -16.77 3.60
N VAL A 403 -6.00 -16.60 4.83
CA VAL A 403 -6.83 -16.29 5.99
C VAL A 403 -6.14 -15.30 6.91
N PHE A 404 -6.88 -14.30 7.41
CA PHE A 404 -6.44 -13.40 8.47
C PHE A 404 -7.64 -12.93 9.31
N ALA A 405 -7.37 -12.21 10.40
CA ALA A 405 -8.42 -11.58 11.19
C ALA A 405 -8.11 -10.11 11.45
N ASN A 406 -9.17 -9.29 11.48
CA ASN A 406 -9.16 -7.97 12.06
C ASN A 406 -9.80 -7.98 13.44
N VAL A 407 -9.13 -7.30 14.39
CA VAL A 407 -9.60 -7.11 15.76
C VAL A 407 -9.72 -5.62 16.00
N THR A 408 -10.93 -5.14 16.26
CA THR A 408 -11.21 -3.74 16.52
C THR A 408 -11.42 -3.51 18.02
N TYR A 409 -10.68 -2.56 18.55
CA TYR A 409 -10.78 -2.10 19.95
C TYR A 409 -11.41 -0.71 19.99
N ASP A 410 -12.19 -0.47 21.04
CA ASP A 410 -12.64 0.86 21.40
C ASP A 410 -11.69 1.43 22.45
N THR A 411 -11.02 2.52 22.12
CA THR A 411 -10.00 3.15 22.96
C THR A 411 -10.56 4.25 23.87
N GLY A 412 -11.88 4.43 23.93
CA GLY A 412 -12.57 5.39 24.76
C GLY A 412 -13.10 6.59 23.98
N GLU A 413 -12.81 7.80 24.43
CA GLU A 413 -13.30 9.01 23.76
C GLU A 413 -12.71 9.17 22.34
N PRO A 414 -13.53 9.58 21.36
CA PRO A 414 -13.05 9.89 20.02
C PRO A 414 -12.00 11.01 20.05
N ILE A 415 -10.97 10.86 19.24
CA ILE A 415 -9.95 11.88 19.06
C ILE A 415 -9.98 12.45 17.65
N PRO A 416 -9.58 13.74 17.49
CA PRO A 416 -9.42 14.33 16.17
C PRO A 416 -8.43 13.53 15.30
N MET A 417 -8.81 13.34 14.04
CA MET A 417 -8.02 12.62 13.04
C MET A 417 -7.53 13.61 11.97
N PRO A 418 -6.54 13.23 11.14
CA PRO A 418 -6.05 14.10 10.08
C PRO A 418 -7.15 14.53 9.10
N PRO A 419 -6.96 15.65 8.38
CA PRO A 419 -7.92 16.11 7.38
C PRO A 419 -8.29 15.02 6.37
N GLY A 420 -9.57 14.81 6.17
CA GLY A 420 -10.15 13.77 5.31
C GLY A 420 -10.65 12.55 6.07
N TYR A 421 -10.47 12.49 7.39
CA TYR A 421 -11.03 11.47 8.27
C TYR A 421 -11.94 12.13 9.32
N SER A 422 -12.96 11.39 9.76
CA SER A 422 -13.78 11.76 10.93
C SER A 422 -13.04 11.39 12.23
N ASP A 423 -13.42 12.05 13.33
CA ASP A 423 -12.95 11.67 14.67
C ASP A 423 -13.27 10.20 14.95
N SER A 424 -12.40 9.52 15.67
CA SER A 424 -12.55 8.09 15.96
C SER A 424 -12.04 7.71 17.35
N SER A 425 -12.68 6.70 17.95
CA SER A 425 -12.18 5.95 19.10
C SER A 425 -11.77 4.52 18.72
N LEU A 426 -12.02 4.10 17.48
CA LEU A 426 -11.81 2.73 17.05
C LEU A 426 -10.39 2.53 16.51
N LEU A 427 -9.75 1.47 16.97
CA LEU A 427 -8.42 1.03 16.56
C LEU A 427 -8.50 -0.41 16.08
N THR A 428 -8.14 -0.66 14.82
CA THR A 428 -8.14 -2.01 14.24
C THR A 428 -6.71 -2.53 14.07
N LEU A 429 -6.46 -3.74 14.54
CA LEU A 429 -5.23 -4.51 14.32
C LEU A 429 -5.54 -5.80 13.55
N THR A 430 -4.58 -6.21 12.75
CA THR A 430 -4.70 -7.38 11.87
C THR A 430 -3.73 -8.47 12.32
N SER A 431 -4.19 -9.73 12.30
CA SER A 431 -3.33 -10.89 12.54
C SER A 431 -2.42 -11.17 11.34
N ASN A 432 -1.38 -11.99 11.50
CA ASN A 432 -0.62 -12.51 10.38
C ASN A 432 -1.53 -13.22 9.37
N CYS A 433 -1.29 -12.97 8.09
CA CYS A 433 -1.93 -13.71 7.00
C CYS A 433 -1.37 -15.13 6.95
N ARG A 434 -2.26 -16.12 6.97
CA ARG A 434 -1.93 -17.53 6.78
C ARG A 434 -2.24 -17.92 5.35
N THR A 435 -1.28 -18.58 4.72
CA THR A 435 -1.40 -19.07 3.34
C THR A 435 -1.22 -20.57 3.33
N VAL A 436 -2.14 -21.29 2.70
CA VAL A 436 -2.05 -22.73 2.51
C VAL A 436 -2.23 -23.05 1.03
N TYR A 437 -1.25 -23.74 0.48
CA TYR A 437 -1.26 -24.12 -0.93
C TYR A 437 -2.09 -25.39 -1.18
N PRO A 438 -2.56 -25.61 -2.42
CA PRO A 438 -3.43 -26.73 -2.80
C PRO A 438 -2.92 -28.10 -2.36
N GLU A 439 -1.63 -28.38 -2.53
CA GLU A 439 -1.03 -29.65 -2.10
C GLU A 439 -1.17 -29.92 -0.59
N ASN A 440 -1.08 -28.86 0.21
CA ASN A 440 -1.23 -28.97 1.67
C ASN A 440 -2.70 -29.11 2.07
N LEU A 441 -3.63 -28.44 1.37
CA LEU A 441 -5.08 -28.60 1.57
C LEU A 441 -5.48 -30.05 1.26
N ALA A 442 -5.04 -30.59 0.14
CA ALA A 442 -5.31 -31.97 -0.25
C ALA A 442 -4.70 -33.00 0.74
N ALA A 443 -3.43 -32.80 1.15
CA ALA A 443 -2.76 -33.68 2.11
C ALA A 443 -3.40 -33.65 3.51
N ALA A 444 -4.03 -32.54 3.88
CA ALA A 444 -4.77 -32.39 5.13
C ALA A 444 -6.18 -32.99 5.08
N GLY A 445 -6.68 -33.40 3.92
CA GLY A 445 -8.02 -33.95 3.72
C GLY A 445 -9.11 -32.88 3.72
N VAL A 446 -8.78 -31.64 3.34
CA VAL A 446 -9.76 -30.56 3.20
C VAL A 446 -10.77 -30.90 2.11
N LYS A 447 -12.06 -30.65 2.41
CA LYS A 447 -13.18 -30.95 1.52
C LYS A 447 -13.74 -29.66 0.89
N PRO A 448 -14.12 -29.69 -0.40
CA PRO A 448 -14.80 -28.56 -1.06
C PRO A 448 -16.30 -28.57 -0.70
N VAL A 449 -16.62 -28.09 0.48
CA VAL A 449 -18.01 -28.08 1.04
C VAL A 449 -18.68 -26.70 0.97
N GLY A 450 -17.97 -25.68 0.52
CA GLY A 450 -18.54 -24.35 0.34
C GLY A 450 -19.56 -24.31 -0.79
N GLU A 451 -20.59 -23.48 -0.66
CA GLU A 451 -21.68 -23.37 -1.63
C GLU A 451 -21.48 -22.20 -2.57
N ARG A 452 -21.86 -22.38 -3.83
CA ARG A 452 -21.92 -21.31 -4.84
C ARG A 452 -23.20 -20.50 -4.67
N GLN A 453 -23.07 -19.18 -4.77
CA GLN A 453 -24.14 -18.22 -4.52
C GLN A 453 -24.60 -17.54 -5.81
N ARG A 454 -25.91 -17.36 -5.96
CA ARG A 454 -26.47 -16.54 -7.05
C ARG A 454 -26.59 -15.07 -6.66
N LEU A 455 -26.85 -14.79 -5.39
CA LEU A 455 -26.87 -13.43 -4.85
C LEU A 455 -25.43 -12.94 -4.65
N ILE A 456 -25.06 -11.90 -5.40
CA ILE A 456 -23.74 -11.27 -5.33
C ILE A 456 -23.74 -10.22 -4.20
N GLU A 457 -24.81 -9.37 -4.16
CA GLU A 457 -24.88 -8.26 -3.21
C GLU A 457 -26.33 -7.86 -2.95
N ASP A 458 -26.71 -7.75 -1.68
CA ASP A 458 -28.02 -7.24 -1.24
C ASP A 458 -27.96 -5.79 -0.76
N PHE A 459 -26.76 -5.30 -0.43
CA PHE A 459 -26.49 -3.98 0.15
C PHE A 459 -27.02 -3.78 1.59
N GLU A 460 -27.38 -4.84 2.32
CA GLU A 460 -27.77 -4.72 3.73
C GLU A 460 -26.65 -4.10 4.60
N ASN A 461 -25.39 -4.38 4.24
CA ASN A 461 -24.20 -3.76 4.86
C ASN A 461 -23.61 -2.60 4.03
N GLY A 462 -24.40 -2.02 3.14
CA GLY A 462 -23.96 -0.95 2.25
C GLY A 462 -22.89 -1.40 1.26
N TRP A 463 -21.79 -0.66 1.17
CA TRP A 463 -20.70 -0.89 0.21
C TRP A 463 -19.46 -1.55 0.85
N GLU A 464 -19.60 -2.29 1.96
CA GLU A 464 -18.46 -2.85 2.69
C GLU A 464 -17.53 -3.73 1.83
N ASP A 465 -18.11 -4.50 0.89
CA ASP A 465 -17.39 -5.40 -0.02
C ASP A 465 -16.95 -4.72 -1.34
N TRP A 466 -17.04 -3.42 -1.41
CA TRP A 466 -16.74 -2.64 -2.59
C TRP A 466 -15.67 -1.61 -2.31
N SER A 467 -14.83 -1.36 -3.28
CA SER A 467 -13.86 -0.25 -3.25
C SER A 467 -14.30 0.91 -4.13
N LEU A 468 -14.08 2.13 -3.67
CA LEU A 468 -14.26 3.31 -4.49
C LEU A 468 -13.04 3.45 -5.41
N VAL A 469 -13.26 3.28 -6.72
CA VAL A 469 -12.19 3.33 -7.73
C VAL A 469 -12.04 4.75 -8.26
N GLY A 470 -10.84 5.33 -8.09
CA GLY A 470 -10.45 6.55 -8.76
C GLY A 470 -11.17 7.83 -8.30
N THR A 471 -10.73 8.39 -7.18
CA THR A 471 -11.22 9.69 -6.67
C THR A 471 -10.84 10.91 -7.52
N ASN A 472 -10.04 10.74 -8.56
CA ASN A 472 -9.55 11.84 -9.41
C ASN A 472 -10.45 12.16 -10.60
N HIS A 473 -11.60 11.49 -10.73
CA HIS A 473 -12.53 11.70 -11.83
C HIS A 473 -13.78 12.49 -11.39
N ARG A 474 -14.30 13.30 -12.32
CA ARG A 474 -15.44 14.19 -12.12
C ARG A 474 -16.77 13.49 -11.82
N ALA A 475 -16.88 12.17 -12.03
CA ALA A 475 -18.05 11.43 -11.59
C ALA A 475 -17.95 11.18 -10.08
N HIS A 476 -19.02 11.46 -9.38
CA HIS A 476 -19.11 11.43 -7.92
C HIS A 476 -18.98 10.03 -7.32
N TRP A 477 -19.09 8.96 -8.12
CA TRP A 477 -19.05 7.59 -7.69
C TRP A 477 -18.50 6.63 -8.76
N ASN A 478 -17.89 5.56 -8.32
CA ASN A 478 -17.35 4.48 -9.13
C ASN A 478 -16.95 3.35 -8.20
N TYR A 479 -17.73 2.28 -8.12
CA TYR A 479 -17.54 1.20 -7.20
C TYR A 479 -17.13 -0.09 -7.89
N GLU A 480 -16.14 -0.78 -7.34
CA GLU A 480 -15.61 -2.03 -7.82
C GLU A 480 -15.67 -3.10 -6.72
N THR A 481 -16.10 -4.31 -7.08
CA THR A 481 -15.98 -5.48 -6.23
C THR A 481 -15.28 -6.63 -6.96
N HIS A 482 -14.49 -7.38 -6.23
CA HIS A 482 -13.88 -8.63 -6.70
C HIS A 482 -14.71 -9.87 -6.32
N LYS A 483 -15.93 -9.73 -5.79
CA LYS A 483 -16.81 -10.84 -5.48
C LYS A 483 -16.96 -11.82 -6.63
N VAL A 484 -17.17 -11.32 -7.83
CA VAL A 484 -17.37 -12.14 -9.04
C VAL A 484 -16.15 -12.97 -9.46
N ASN A 485 -14.98 -12.70 -8.85
CA ASN A 485 -13.77 -13.52 -8.99
C ASN A 485 -13.70 -14.68 -8.00
N ASP A 486 -14.39 -14.58 -6.85
CA ASP A 486 -14.41 -15.63 -5.86
C ASP A 486 -15.24 -16.82 -6.36
N PRO A 487 -14.79 -18.08 -6.17
CA PRO A 487 -15.52 -19.27 -6.59
C PRO A 487 -16.98 -19.34 -6.14
N ALA A 488 -17.33 -18.68 -5.01
CA ALA A 488 -18.71 -18.63 -4.53
C ALA A 488 -19.63 -17.82 -5.45
N PHE A 489 -19.12 -16.77 -6.09
CA PHE A 489 -19.90 -15.78 -6.81
C PHE A 489 -19.64 -15.72 -8.31
N VAL A 490 -18.79 -16.61 -8.84
CA VAL A 490 -18.58 -16.72 -10.31
C VAL A 490 -19.91 -16.98 -11.01
N GLY A 491 -20.16 -16.22 -12.07
CA GLY A 491 -21.42 -16.32 -12.81
C GLY A 491 -21.63 -17.69 -13.45
N PRO A 492 -22.83 -18.28 -13.31
CA PRO A 492 -23.20 -19.50 -14.02
C PRO A 492 -23.13 -19.30 -15.54
N ARG A 493 -22.76 -20.32 -16.28
CA ARG A 493 -22.71 -20.25 -17.74
C ARG A 493 -24.11 -20.00 -18.32
N GLY A 494 -24.23 -18.99 -19.16
CA GLY A 494 -25.51 -18.58 -19.75
C GLY A 494 -26.45 -17.81 -18.82
N ALA A 495 -25.98 -17.40 -17.63
CA ALA A 495 -26.75 -16.54 -16.74
C ALA A 495 -26.82 -15.09 -17.25
N SER A 496 -27.87 -14.39 -16.85
CA SER A 496 -27.96 -12.92 -16.89
C SER A 496 -27.51 -12.32 -15.56
N LEU A 497 -26.92 -11.12 -15.57
CA LEU A 497 -26.73 -10.29 -14.38
C LEU A 497 -28.00 -9.46 -14.17
N ALA A 498 -28.64 -9.57 -13.02
CA ALA A 498 -29.86 -8.81 -12.71
C ALA A 498 -29.71 -8.03 -11.40
N PHE A 499 -30.37 -6.86 -11.33
CA PHE A 499 -30.42 -6.01 -10.13
C PHE A 499 -31.58 -5.04 -10.20
N GLU A 500 -31.88 -4.42 -9.09
CA GLU A 500 -32.78 -3.29 -8.98
C GLU A 500 -31.95 -2.01 -8.77
N ILE A 501 -32.34 -0.92 -9.42
CA ILE A 501 -31.68 0.38 -9.28
C ILE A 501 -32.75 1.47 -9.13
N GLU A 502 -32.53 2.38 -8.18
CA GLU A 502 -33.38 3.55 -7.95
C GLU A 502 -32.55 4.82 -8.14
N THR A 503 -33.02 5.71 -9.05
CA THR A 503 -32.36 6.97 -9.39
C THR A 503 -33.24 8.16 -9.05
N GLU A 504 -32.60 9.27 -8.67
CA GLU A 504 -33.31 10.55 -8.42
C GLU A 504 -33.55 11.34 -9.70
N GLY A 505 -32.70 11.18 -10.70
CA GLY A 505 -32.74 11.92 -11.96
C GLY A 505 -33.20 11.07 -13.16
N PRO A 506 -33.80 11.69 -14.18
CA PRO A 506 -34.12 11.06 -15.46
C PRO A 506 -32.91 11.15 -16.41
N ASN A 507 -32.94 10.32 -17.49
CA ASN A 507 -31.97 10.30 -18.58
C ASN A 507 -30.53 10.03 -18.13
N GLU A 508 -30.35 9.20 -17.10
CA GLU A 508 -29.07 8.72 -16.61
C GLU A 508 -28.62 7.47 -17.35
N THR A 509 -27.34 7.32 -17.59
CA THR A 509 -26.79 6.10 -18.20
C THR A 509 -25.80 5.45 -17.23
N LEU A 510 -26.14 4.23 -16.78
CA LEU A 510 -25.26 3.38 -15.99
C LEU A 510 -24.38 2.54 -16.91
N ALA A 511 -23.09 2.46 -16.62
CA ALA A 511 -22.20 1.42 -17.14
C ALA A 511 -22.00 0.32 -16.10
N VAL A 512 -22.31 -0.90 -16.49
CA VAL A 512 -21.98 -2.12 -15.76
C VAL A 512 -20.80 -2.76 -16.45
N VAL A 513 -19.69 -2.93 -15.74
CA VAL A 513 -18.41 -3.37 -16.31
C VAL A 513 -17.97 -4.67 -15.71
N LEU A 514 -17.55 -5.59 -16.56
CA LEU A 514 -16.87 -6.82 -16.18
C LEU A 514 -15.43 -6.79 -16.71
N ASP A 515 -14.47 -6.67 -15.82
CA ASP A 515 -13.06 -6.80 -16.18
C ASP A 515 -12.67 -8.29 -16.25
N VAL A 516 -12.06 -8.70 -17.33
CA VAL A 516 -11.61 -10.07 -17.56
C VAL A 516 -10.09 -10.11 -17.59
N ASP A 517 -9.49 -11.06 -16.88
CA ASP A 517 -8.04 -11.26 -16.73
C ASP A 517 -7.27 -10.02 -16.20
N ARG A 518 -7.94 -9.04 -15.65
CA ARG A 518 -7.27 -7.92 -14.98
C ARG A 518 -6.49 -8.45 -13.79
N TRP A 519 -5.25 -7.98 -13.63
CA TRP A 519 -4.34 -8.41 -12.58
C TRP A 519 -3.84 -9.88 -12.69
N ARG A 520 -4.11 -10.56 -13.80
CA ARG A 520 -3.67 -11.94 -14.06
C ARG A 520 -2.64 -12.04 -15.19
N GLY A 521 -1.70 -11.10 -15.26
CA GLY A 521 -0.69 -11.09 -16.32
C GLY A 521 0.19 -12.35 -16.36
N TYR A 522 0.34 -13.07 -15.24
CA TYR A 522 1.01 -14.36 -15.17
C TYR A 522 0.36 -15.44 -16.07
N THR A 523 -0.87 -15.25 -16.51
CA THR A 523 -1.55 -16.16 -17.44
C THR A 523 -1.11 -15.95 -18.90
N GLY A 524 -0.38 -14.88 -19.20
CA GLY A 524 -0.07 -14.44 -20.56
C GLY A 524 -1.27 -13.88 -21.33
N ARG A 525 -2.46 -13.78 -20.71
CA ARG A 525 -3.68 -13.25 -21.32
C ARG A 525 -3.74 -11.74 -21.16
N LYS A 526 -4.24 -11.05 -22.17
CA LYS A 526 -4.41 -9.59 -22.11
C LYS A 526 -5.69 -9.24 -21.33
N PRO A 527 -5.63 -8.27 -20.41
CA PRO A 527 -6.83 -7.74 -19.77
C PRO A 527 -7.82 -7.20 -20.80
N ARG A 528 -9.12 -7.50 -20.61
CA ARG A 528 -10.21 -7.02 -21.46
C ARG A 528 -11.32 -6.45 -20.57
N GLN A 529 -11.97 -5.41 -21.06
CA GLN A 529 -13.06 -4.76 -20.36
C GLN A 529 -14.34 -4.88 -21.19
N PHE A 530 -15.36 -5.52 -20.62
CA PHE A 530 -16.67 -5.71 -21.22
C PHE A 530 -17.67 -4.79 -20.52
N VAL A 531 -18.42 -4.01 -21.31
CA VAL A 531 -19.32 -2.97 -20.81
C VAL A 531 -20.72 -3.22 -21.32
N ALA A 532 -21.71 -3.20 -20.42
CA ALA A 532 -23.12 -3.09 -20.74
C ALA A 532 -23.62 -1.72 -20.29
N LEU A 533 -24.29 -0.98 -21.18
CA LEU A 533 -24.91 0.30 -20.85
C LEU A 533 -26.41 0.09 -20.56
N VAL A 534 -26.89 0.76 -19.52
CA VAL A 534 -28.27 0.76 -19.07
C VAL A 534 -28.80 2.20 -19.12
N GLU A 535 -29.76 2.44 -19.99
CA GLU A 535 -30.43 3.74 -20.10
C GLU A 535 -31.57 3.82 -19.09
N LEU A 536 -31.55 4.83 -18.23
CA LEU A 536 -32.51 5.11 -17.18
C LEU A 536 -33.29 6.39 -17.57
N GLU A 537 -34.28 6.26 -18.43
CA GLU A 537 -34.98 7.41 -19.02
C GLU A 537 -35.80 8.22 -18.00
N LYS A 538 -36.22 7.60 -16.90
CA LYS A 538 -37.05 8.20 -15.86
C LYS A 538 -36.38 8.06 -14.48
N ALA A 539 -36.66 9.01 -13.59
CA ALA A 539 -36.35 8.83 -12.17
C ALA A 539 -37.23 7.72 -11.55
N GLY A 540 -36.74 7.10 -10.49
CA GLY A 540 -37.42 6.04 -9.74
C GLY A 540 -36.76 4.68 -9.87
N SER A 541 -37.51 3.65 -9.52
CA SER A 541 -37.01 2.26 -9.48
C SER A 541 -37.10 1.57 -10.84
N HIS A 542 -36.02 0.88 -11.20
CA HIS A 542 -35.91 0.08 -12.42
C HIS A 542 -35.43 -1.32 -12.09
N ALA A 543 -36.06 -2.33 -12.70
CA ALA A 543 -35.54 -3.70 -12.71
C ALA A 543 -34.70 -3.89 -13.98
N VAL A 544 -33.44 -4.29 -13.79
CA VAL A 544 -32.48 -4.47 -14.87
C VAL A 544 -32.08 -5.94 -14.95
N GLU A 545 -32.09 -6.49 -16.15
CA GLU A 545 -31.53 -7.79 -16.47
C GLU A 545 -30.65 -7.67 -17.72
N LEU A 546 -29.40 -8.09 -17.56
CA LEU A 546 -28.36 -8.00 -18.58
C LEU A 546 -27.91 -9.40 -18.98
N PRO A 547 -28.45 -9.95 -20.08
CA PRO A 547 -27.91 -11.15 -20.70
C PRO A 547 -26.44 -10.97 -21.07
N ILE A 548 -25.66 -12.05 -21.07
CA ILE A 548 -24.22 -12.02 -21.29
C ILE A 548 -23.83 -11.31 -22.61
N GLU A 549 -24.65 -11.38 -23.63
CA GLU A 549 -24.44 -10.78 -24.94
C GLU A 549 -24.49 -9.24 -24.94
N LYS A 550 -24.98 -8.63 -23.85
CA LYS A 550 -24.97 -7.18 -23.66
C LYS A 550 -23.58 -6.67 -23.27
N PHE A 551 -22.73 -7.53 -22.72
CA PHE A 551 -21.39 -7.17 -22.32
C PHE A 551 -20.43 -7.23 -23.51
N LYS A 552 -19.91 -6.07 -23.95
CA LYS A 552 -19.06 -5.95 -25.14
C LYS A 552 -17.81 -5.11 -24.87
N THR A 553 -16.71 -5.47 -25.53
CA THR A 553 -15.53 -4.59 -25.57
C THR A 553 -15.81 -3.34 -26.43
N ALA A 554 -14.85 -2.42 -26.48
CA ALA A 554 -14.93 -1.25 -27.35
C ALA A 554 -15.01 -1.63 -28.85
N GLU A 555 -14.34 -2.73 -29.20
CA GLU A 555 -14.29 -3.28 -30.57
C GLU A 555 -15.52 -4.13 -30.90
N GLY A 556 -16.46 -4.34 -29.97
CA GLY A 556 -17.69 -5.09 -30.14
C GLY A 556 -17.59 -6.60 -29.86
N GLU A 557 -16.46 -7.08 -29.33
CA GLU A 557 -16.34 -8.47 -28.92
C GLU A 557 -17.29 -8.75 -27.73
N VAL A 558 -18.07 -9.84 -27.82
CA VAL A 558 -19.06 -10.25 -26.83
C VAL A 558 -18.38 -11.12 -25.76
N LEU A 559 -18.77 -10.97 -24.47
CA LEU A 559 -18.35 -11.84 -23.38
C LEU A 559 -18.91 -13.25 -23.57
N GLU A 560 -18.03 -14.26 -23.63
CA GLU A 560 -18.43 -15.66 -23.85
C GLU A 560 -18.92 -16.38 -22.59
N ASN A 561 -18.28 -16.11 -21.46
CA ASN A 561 -18.57 -16.70 -20.15
C ASN A 561 -17.97 -15.85 -19.02
N TYR A 562 -18.25 -16.19 -17.78
CA TYR A 562 -17.79 -15.45 -16.59
C TYR A 562 -16.54 -16.05 -15.94
N ASP A 563 -15.93 -17.10 -16.53
CA ASP A 563 -14.90 -17.91 -15.88
C ASP A 563 -13.67 -17.11 -15.43
N PHE A 564 -13.34 -16.02 -16.13
CA PHE A 564 -12.15 -15.21 -15.90
C PHE A 564 -12.45 -13.75 -15.55
N VAL A 565 -13.70 -13.46 -15.19
CA VAL A 565 -14.06 -12.13 -14.67
C VAL A 565 -13.39 -11.92 -13.34
N THR A 566 -12.64 -10.82 -13.21
CA THR A 566 -11.87 -10.47 -12.02
C THR A 566 -12.52 -9.38 -11.19
N SER A 567 -13.37 -8.55 -11.81
CA SER A 567 -14.14 -7.54 -11.07
C SER A 567 -15.43 -7.15 -11.77
N LEU A 568 -16.39 -6.70 -10.97
CA LEU A 568 -17.61 -6.02 -11.37
C LEU A 568 -17.51 -4.56 -10.96
N ILE A 569 -17.72 -3.63 -11.91
CA ILE A 569 -17.69 -2.20 -11.65
C ILE A 569 -19.05 -1.60 -12.02
N LEU A 570 -19.53 -0.72 -11.13
CA LEU A 570 -20.71 0.11 -11.35
C LEU A 570 -20.25 1.57 -11.43
N THR A 571 -20.57 2.25 -12.53
CA THR A 571 -20.09 3.62 -12.77
C THR A 571 -21.02 4.38 -13.74
N PRO A 572 -21.04 5.72 -13.71
CA PRO A 572 -21.71 6.49 -14.76
C PRO A 572 -21.14 6.18 -16.15
N GLY A 573 -22.04 6.04 -17.14
CA GLY A 573 -21.69 5.60 -18.50
C GLY A 573 -20.70 6.51 -19.23
N GLN A 574 -20.78 7.83 -19.01
CA GLN A 574 -19.89 8.82 -19.66
C GLN A 574 -18.40 8.63 -19.36
N LYS A 575 -18.05 7.89 -18.31
CA LYS A 575 -16.65 7.59 -18.00
C LYS A 575 -16.00 6.63 -18.98
N LEU A 576 -16.77 5.70 -19.51
CA LEU A 576 -16.25 4.58 -20.27
C LEU A 576 -16.62 4.63 -21.75
N ARG A 577 -17.76 5.21 -22.06
CA ARG A 577 -18.31 5.32 -23.42
C ARG A 577 -18.96 6.70 -23.61
N PRO A 578 -18.18 7.79 -23.52
CA PRO A 578 -18.74 9.15 -23.59
C PRO A 578 -19.49 9.39 -24.90
N GLU A 579 -19.06 8.76 -26.01
CA GLU A 579 -19.69 8.87 -27.31
C GLU A 579 -21.06 8.18 -27.40
N ALA A 580 -21.33 7.22 -26.54
CA ALA A 580 -22.58 6.46 -26.50
C ALA A 580 -23.59 7.00 -25.48
N VAL A 581 -23.22 8.03 -24.71
CA VAL A 581 -24.03 8.58 -23.62
C VAL A 581 -24.60 9.93 -23.99
N LYS A 582 -25.92 10.09 -23.86
CA LYS A 582 -26.64 11.32 -24.25
C LYS A 582 -26.46 12.47 -23.25
N SER A 583 -26.27 12.16 -21.97
CA SER A 583 -26.12 13.15 -20.91
C SER A 583 -25.14 12.64 -19.83
N GLU A 584 -24.47 13.58 -19.13
CA GLU A 584 -23.67 13.24 -17.96
C GLU A 584 -24.58 12.91 -16.78
N TRP A 585 -24.14 11.98 -15.92
CA TRP A 585 -24.81 11.66 -14.67
C TRP A 585 -24.85 12.89 -13.76
N GLN A 586 -26.06 13.31 -13.37
CA GLN A 586 -26.29 14.55 -12.61
C GLN A 586 -26.80 14.29 -11.19
N SER A 587 -27.49 13.18 -10.96
CA SER A 587 -28.08 12.88 -9.66
C SER A 587 -27.07 12.30 -8.66
N ALA A 588 -27.52 12.08 -7.43
CA ALA A 588 -26.78 11.38 -6.40
C ALA A 588 -26.43 9.95 -6.80
N ILE A 589 -25.63 9.27 -5.99
CA ILE A 589 -25.33 7.84 -6.14
C ILE A 589 -26.65 7.07 -6.10
N PRO A 590 -26.97 6.23 -7.11
CA PRO A 590 -28.21 5.47 -7.11
C PRO A 590 -28.22 4.42 -6.01
N VAL A 591 -29.39 4.01 -5.58
CA VAL A 591 -29.59 2.90 -4.65
C VAL A 591 -29.67 1.61 -5.45
N PHE A 592 -28.73 0.68 -5.23
CA PHE A 592 -28.75 -0.65 -5.81
C PHE A 592 -29.34 -1.66 -4.82
N LYS A 593 -30.01 -2.69 -5.36
CA LYS A 593 -30.54 -3.82 -4.57
C LYS A 593 -30.39 -5.12 -5.35
N ASN A 594 -30.13 -6.20 -4.63
CA ASN A 594 -30.23 -7.58 -5.13
C ASN A 594 -29.45 -7.84 -6.43
N ILE A 595 -28.18 -7.48 -6.49
CA ILE A 595 -27.32 -7.89 -7.62
C ILE A 595 -27.15 -9.40 -7.57
N ARG A 596 -27.59 -10.09 -8.64
CA ARG A 596 -27.64 -11.55 -8.67
C ARG A 596 -27.51 -12.12 -10.07
N TRP A 597 -27.13 -13.36 -10.13
CA TRP A 597 -27.20 -14.16 -11.36
C TRP A 597 -28.59 -14.78 -11.52
N VAL A 598 -29.16 -14.68 -12.71
CA VAL A 598 -30.47 -15.27 -13.07
C VAL A 598 -30.26 -16.29 -14.17
N GLY A 599 -30.83 -17.49 -14.01
CA GLY A 599 -30.65 -18.58 -14.97
C GLY A 599 -29.24 -19.17 -14.99
N GLY A 600 -28.92 -19.86 -16.06
CA GLY A 600 -27.62 -20.51 -16.25
C GLY A 600 -27.33 -21.67 -15.30
N GLU A 601 -26.24 -22.37 -15.56
CA GLU A 601 -25.79 -23.53 -14.76
C GLU A 601 -24.39 -23.30 -14.23
N PHE A 602 -24.16 -23.65 -12.95
CA PHE A 602 -22.81 -23.61 -12.38
C PHE A 602 -21.95 -24.71 -13.02
N ALA A 603 -20.75 -24.32 -13.42
CA ALA A 603 -19.75 -25.20 -13.99
C ALA A 603 -18.41 -24.98 -13.28
N ASP A 604 -17.56 -25.99 -13.33
CA ASP A 604 -16.20 -25.82 -12.84
C ASP A 604 -15.42 -24.84 -13.72
N ARG A 605 -14.79 -23.89 -13.08
CA ARG A 605 -14.00 -22.86 -13.75
C ARG A 605 -12.69 -23.45 -14.24
N PRO A 606 -12.33 -23.32 -15.54
CA PRO A 606 -11.02 -23.73 -16.01
C PRO A 606 -9.93 -22.86 -15.34
N ARG A 607 -8.81 -23.50 -15.04
CA ARG A 607 -7.66 -22.79 -14.47
C ARG A 607 -6.80 -22.24 -15.60
N PRO A 608 -6.49 -20.95 -15.63
CA PRO A 608 -5.73 -20.36 -16.74
C PRO A 608 -4.31 -20.91 -16.85
N TYR A 609 -3.77 -21.47 -15.78
CA TYR A 609 -2.43 -22.07 -15.70
C TYR A 609 -2.42 -23.59 -15.63
N LEU A 610 -3.60 -24.24 -15.63
CA LEU A 610 -3.71 -25.69 -15.62
C LEU A 610 -3.61 -26.27 -17.03
N LYS A 611 -2.74 -27.25 -17.21
CA LYS A 611 -2.82 -28.16 -18.35
C LYS A 611 -4.00 -29.12 -18.10
N SER A 612 -4.77 -29.42 -19.15
CA SER A 612 -5.87 -30.38 -19.05
C SER A 612 -5.39 -31.70 -18.45
N GLY A 613 -6.09 -32.18 -17.41
CA GLY A 613 -5.76 -33.42 -16.72
C GLY A 613 -4.68 -33.32 -15.64
N ALA A 614 -4.17 -32.13 -15.34
CA ALA A 614 -3.23 -31.95 -14.24
C ALA A 614 -3.89 -32.14 -12.87
N SER A 615 -3.17 -32.75 -11.93
CA SER A 615 -3.57 -32.84 -10.53
C SER A 615 -3.48 -31.48 -9.82
N VAL A 616 -4.02 -31.35 -8.60
CA VAL A 616 -3.90 -30.14 -7.78
C VAL A 616 -2.43 -29.78 -7.53
N ILE A 617 -1.57 -30.78 -7.30
CA ILE A 617 -0.14 -30.60 -7.09
C ILE A 617 0.53 -30.14 -8.40
N ASP A 618 0.21 -30.78 -9.52
CA ASP A 618 0.74 -30.38 -10.84
C ASP A 618 0.31 -28.97 -11.22
N ALA A 619 -0.90 -28.58 -10.81
CA ALA A 619 -1.42 -27.23 -11.00
C ALA A 619 -0.57 -26.17 -10.31
N ASP A 620 -0.19 -26.41 -9.07
CA ASP A 620 0.61 -25.45 -8.31
C ASP A 620 2.06 -25.37 -8.85
N VAL A 621 2.64 -26.51 -9.24
CA VAL A 621 3.94 -26.55 -9.91
C VAL A 621 3.88 -25.78 -11.24
N ALA A 622 2.87 -26.04 -12.05
CA ALA A 622 2.69 -25.33 -13.33
C ALA A 622 2.48 -23.82 -13.15
N PHE A 623 1.77 -23.41 -12.08
CA PHE A 623 1.64 -21.99 -11.74
C PHE A 623 2.99 -21.37 -11.37
N ARG A 624 3.77 -22.02 -10.52
CA ARG A 624 5.09 -21.54 -10.11
C ARG A 624 6.05 -21.43 -11.31
N GLU A 625 6.06 -22.44 -12.17
CA GLU A 625 6.87 -22.43 -13.41
C GLU A 625 6.44 -21.31 -14.38
N ALA A 626 5.13 -21.12 -14.57
CA ALA A 626 4.61 -20.05 -15.41
C ALA A 626 4.92 -18.66 -14.83
N PHE A 627 4.88 -18.55 -13.52
CA PHE A 627 5.22 -17.35 -12.77
C PHE A 627 6.70 -17.00 -12.92
N ASP A 628 7.60 -17.97 -12.71
CA ASP A 628 9.03 -17.77 -12.89
C ASP A 628 9.39 -17.46 -14.36
N ALA A 629 8.76 -18.15 -15.31
CA ALA A 629 8.94 -17.89 -16.74
C ALA A 629 8.47 -16.48 -17.13
N ALA A 630 7.35 -16.03 -16.57
CA ALA A 630 6.82 -14.71 -16.85
C ALA A 630 7.68 -13.59 -16.22
N VAL A 631 8.31 -13.82 -15.05
CA VAL A 631 9.31 -12.92 -14.48
C VAL A 631 10.50 -12.76 -15.42
N VAL A 632 11.05 -13.88 -15.91
CA VAL A 632 12.17 -13.89 -16.86
C VAL A 632 11.79 -13.16 -18.16
N GLU A 633 10.59 -13.38 -18.68
CA GLU A 633 10.11 -12.72 -19.91
C GLU A 633 9.89 -11.23 -19.73
N SER A 634 9.38 -10.81 -18.56
CA SER A 634 9.22 -9.39 -18.20
C SER A 634 10.58 -8.69 -18.20
N VAL A 635 11.59 -9.29 -17.58
CA VAL A 635 12.96 -8.76 -17.56
C VAL A 635 13.54 -8.64 -18.97
N LYS A 636 13.36 -9.67 -19.82
CA LYS A 636 13.85 -9.64 -21.20
C LYS A 636 13.19 -8.54 -22.04
N ARG A 637 11.87 -8.31 -21.90
CA ARG A 637 11.18 -7.23 -22.61
C ARG A 637 11.69 -5.85 -22.18
N GLU A 638 11.90 -5.68 -20.87
CA GLU A 638 12.48 -4.44 -20.37
C GLU A 638 13.89 -4.18 -20.89
N GLU A 639 14.70 -5.23 -21.08
CA GLU A 639 16.01 -5.13 -21.70
C GLU A 639 15.94 -4.78 -23.20
N GLN A 640 14.91 -5.30 -23.91
CA GLN A 640 14.69 -4.99 -25.34
C GLN A 640 14.19 -3.55 -25.54
N ASP A 641 13.34 -3.05 -24.67
CA ASP A 641 12.82 -1.69 -24.72
C ASP A 641 13.89 -0.62 -24.38
N ARG A 642 15.03 -1.05 -23.84
CA ARG A 642 16.18 -0.18 -23.53
C ARG A 642 17.20 -0.08 -24.67
N LYS A 643 17.17 -1.02 -25.62
CA LYS A 643 18.02 -1.01 -26.84
C LYS A 643 17.34 -0.24 -27.96
#